data_fef31d60bbdb4d28ccca65099dc41cd6
#
_entry.id   fef31d60bbdb4d28ccca65099dc41cd6
#
_cell.length_a   1.000
_cell.length_b   1.000
_cell.length_c   1.000
_cell.angle_alpha   90.00
_cell.angle_beta   90.00
_cell.angle_gamma   90.00
#
_symmetry.space_group_name_H-M   'P 1'
#
loop_
_entity.id
_entity.type
_entity.pdbx_description
1 polymer ?
#
loop_
_entity_poly.entity_id
_entity_poly.type
_entity_poly.pdbx_seq_one_letter_code
_entity_poly.pdbx_strand_id
1 'polypeptide(L)'
;MFLNTLKAVFGTKNDREVKKYLKRVAQINALESKYQNLSDDELKAEFGKFKEQILSGEKKESDILNDVFAIVREVGKRTLNMRHFDVQLIGGMVLHDGKIAEMKTGEGKTLVATLPVVLNAMSGKGVHVVTVNDYLAKRDAEQMSAIYNFLGFSVGVILSSQNSDLEHKKAYDCDITYGTNNEFGFDYLRDNMKFSKAEKVQREHHFVIVDEVDSILIDEARTPLIISGPTNRTLDGYIKANEVAKQMQRGEAVLPPAKPEGDFIVDEKNRNILITEAGIAKAEKLFGVENLYSLDNAILAHQLDQALKAHNLFEKDVHYVLRNNEVIIVDEFTGRLSEGRRFSEGLHQALEAKENVKIQEESQTLADITFQNYFRMYNKLAGMTGTAQTEATEFSQIYSLDVISIPTNIPIKRQDKDDLIYKTQNEKFKAVIEEIKKANSKGQPVLVGTASIERSEVFHNMLVKEKIPHHVLNAKNHEQEALIIQDAGKKGAVTIATNMAGRGVDIKIDDEIRALGGLYIIGTERHESRRIDNQLRGRAGRQGDPGISRFYLSLEDNLLRIFGGDRIKNIMDRLGIEEGESIESRIVTRAVENAQKKVESLHFESRKHLLEYDDVANEQRKTIYRYRNELLDENYDIRAKISQNIAEYSANVMNDYILDESGSNVNFENLKAKILYECSTQISEKDFENLSVIEMQDKLSQILENSYNEKMSRLGIKELRNIERILYLQVLDNAWREHLYQMDILKTGIGLRGYNQKDPLVEYKKESYNLFLELVNRIKFDSIKLLFSVQFNQEEVQNLENKANEENEKLLQSSVEMGASEDNLGEAEFKKVPRNAPCPCGSGKKFKECHGKSGPKQGILA
;
A
#
# COMPACT_ATOMS: atom_id res chain seq x y z
N MET A 1 17.47 10.60 -37.60
CA MET A 1 17.32 11.94 -38.19
C MET A 1 15.90 12.21 -38.62
N PHE A 2 15.28 11.39 -39.49
CA PHE A 2 13.88 11.55 -39.97
C PHE A 2 12.81 11.68 -38.89
N LEU A 3 12.86 10.86 -37.85
CA LEU A 3 11.94 10.93 -36.68
C LEU A 3 12.09 12.23 -35.88
N ASN A 4 13.30 12.77 -35.78
CA ASN A 4 13.54 14.04 -35.05
C ASN A 4 13.03 15.26 -35.84
N THR A 5 13.10 15.20 -37.16
CA THR A 5 12.53 16.23 -38.04
C THR A 5 11.00 16.20 -38.05
N LEU A 6 10.41 15.01 -38.06
CA LEU A 6 8.95 14.88 -37.92
C LEU A 6 8.45 15.38 -36.53
N LYS A 7 9.16 15.10 -35.45
CA LYS A 7 8.86 15.64 -34.10
C LYS A 7 9.00 17.17 -34.07
N ALA A 8 9.96 17.75 -34.78
CA ALA A 8 10.13 19.21 -34.81
C ALA A 8 9.01 19.92 -35.58
N VAL A 9 8.43 19.26 -36.60
CA VAL A 9 7.37 19.85 -37.44
C VAL A 9 5.95 19.60 -36.86
N PHE A 10 5.67 18.39 -36.35
CA PHE A 10 4.32 17.99 -35.90
C PHE A 10 4.15 18.00 -34.38
N GLY A 11 5.20 18.27 -33.61
CA GLY A 11 5.20 18.16 -32.16
C GLY A 11 5.04 16.72 -31.65
N THR A 12 5.23 16.51 -30.35
CA THR A 12 4.97 15.23 -29.66
C THR A 12 3.45 15.07 -29.41
N LYS A 13 2.99 13.86 -28.95
CA LYS A 13 1.63 13.65 -28.43
C LYS A 13 1.33 14.67 -27.31
N ASN A 14 2.29 14.86 -26.42
CA ASN A 14 2.18 15.79 -25.29
C ASN A 14 1.99 17.24 -25.77
N ASP A 15 2.76 17.72 -26.75
CA ASP A 15 2.65 19.08 -27.27
C ASP A 15 1.28 19.35 -27.88
N ARG A 16 0.70 18.37 -28.51
CA ARG A 16 -0.65 18.48 -29.10
C ARG A 16 -1.73 18.54 -28.03
N GLU A 17 -1.61 17.74 -26.98
CA GLU A 17 -2.54 17.77 -25.85
C GLU A 17 -2.45 19.12 -25.10
N VAL A 18 -1.25 19.57 -24.76
CA VAL A 18 -1.04 20.89 -24.13
C VAL A 18 -1.61 22.03 -24.98
N LYS A 19 -1.46 21.98 -26.32
CA LYS A 19 -2.06 22.99 -27.21
C LYS A 19 -3.60 23.00 -27.17
N LYS A 20 -4.26 21.86 -26.94
CA LYS A 20 -5.72 21.82 -26.75
C LYS A 20 -6.12 22.55 -25.47
N TYR A 21 -5.42 22.27 -24.37
CA TYR A 21 -5.68 22.93 -23.10
C TYR A 21 -5.40 24.45 -23.17
N LEU A 22 -4.35 24.87 -23.83
CA LEU A 22 -4.02 26.32 -24.02
C LEU A 22 -5.16 27.11 -24.69
N LYS A 23 -5.90 26.50 -25.65
CA LYS A 23 -7.06 27.14 -26.22
C LYS A 23 -8.16 27.39 -25.18
N ARG A 24 -8.34 26.46 -24.26
CA ARG A 24 -9.32 26.58 -23.18
C ARG A 24 -8.89 27.57 -22.12
N VAL A 25 -7.58 27.63 -21.82
CA VAL A 25 -6.99 28.67 -20.96
C VAL A 25 -7.29 30.07 -21.48
N ALA A 26 -7.19 30.31 -22.79
CA ALA A 26 -7.54 31.60 -23.37
C ALA A 26 -9.04 31.98 -23.14
N GLN A 27 -9.94 30.98 -23.16
CA GLN A 27 -11.36 31.21 -22.84
C GLN A 27 -11.55 31.53 -21.35
N ILE A 28 -10.86 30.82 -20.44
CA ILE A 28 -10.88 31.09 -18.99
C ILE A 28 -10.35 32.50 -18.70
N ASN A 29 -9.25 32.89 -19.35
CA ASN A 29 -8.67 34.23 -19.21
C ASN A 29 -9.63 35.34 -19.66
N ALA A 30 -10.44 35.08 -20.69
CA ALA A 30 -11.45 36.05 -21.14
C ALA A 30 -12.59 36.24 -20.13
N LEU A 31 -12.84 35.26 -19.26
CA LEU A 31 -13.85 35.33 -18.20
C LEU A 31 -13.33 36.02 -16.92
N GLU A 32 -12.02 36.21 -16.76
CA GLU A 32 -11.42 36.72 -15.53
C GLU A 32 -12.00 38.09 -15.13
N SER A 33 -12.11 39.02 -16.06
CA SER A 33 -12.68 40.34 -15.80
C SER A 33 -14.17 40.31 -15.38
N LYS A 34 -14.94 39.36 -15.88
CA LYS A 34 -16.33 39.14 -15.48
C LYS A 34 -16.43 38.86 -13.98
N TYR A 35 -15.65 37.89 -13.50
CA TYR A 35 -15.72 37.43 -12.11
C TYR A 35 -14.97 38.35 -11.12
N GLN A 36 -13.95 39.06 -11.59
CA GLN A 36 -13.20 40.00 -10.77
C GLN A 36 -14.07 41.17 -10.33
N ASN A 37 -15.05 41.62 -11.15
CA ASN A 37 -15.93 42.75 -10.88
C ASN A 37 -17.12 42.38 -9.96
N LEU A 38 -17.37 41.10 -9.66
CA LEU A 38 -18.43 40.68 -8.76
C LEU A 38 -18.02 40.84 -7.30
N SER A 39 -18.96 41.23 -6.46
CA SER A 39 -18.80 41.13 -5.00
C SER A 39 -18.72 39.68 -4.54
N ASP A 40 -18.30 39.41 -3.30
CA ASP A 40 -18.21 38.05 -2.76
C ASP A 40 -19.55 37.33 -2.75
N ASP A 41 -20.64 38.06 -2.43
CA ASP A 41 -21.99 37.46 -2.40
C ASP A 41 -22.51 37.17 -3.82
N GLU A 42 -22.26 38.05 -4.79
CA GLU A 42 -22.60 37.81 -6.18
C GLU A 42 -21.81 36.63 -6.77
N LEU A 43 -20.53 36.50 -6.41
CA LEU A 43 -19.66 35.41 -6.85
C LEU A 43 -20.14 34.08 -6.29
N LYS A 44 -20.52 34.02 -5.01
CA LYS A 44 -21.13 32.84 -4.38
C LYS A 44 -22.47 32.47 -5.01
N ALA A 45 -23.31 33.47 -5.28
CA ALA A 45 -24.60 33.24 -5.91
C ALA A 45 -24.47 32.70 -7.33
N GLU A 46 -23.52 33.22 -8.11
CA GLU A 46 -23.26 32.71 -9.46
C GLU A 46 -22.69 31.28 -9.43
N PHE A 47 -21.79 30.98 -8.50
CA PHE A 47 -21.29 29.62 -8.27
C PHE A 47 -22.41 28.67 -7.85
N GLY A 48 -23.33 29.10 -6.97
CA GLY A 48 -24.48 28.33 -6.52
C GLY A 48 -25.39 27.90 -7.68
N LYS A 49 -25.63 28.78 -8.66
CA LYS A 49 -26.41 28.45 -9.87
C LYS A 49 -25.77 27.31 -10.67
N PHE A 50 -24.42 27.33 -10.83
CA PHE A 50 -23.74 26.24 -11.51
C PHE A 50 -23.84 24.91 -10.74
N LYS A 51 -23.76 24.99 -9.41
CA LYS A 51 -23.92 23.79 -8.54
C LYS A 51 -25.32 23.19 -8.70
N GLU A 52 -26.38 24.02 -8.71
CA GLU A 52 -27.76 23.59 -8.94
C GLU A 52 -27.95 22.95 -10.32
N GLN A 53 -27.35 23.53 -11.38
CA GLN A 53 -27.42 23.00 -12.73
C GLN A 53 -26.76 21.63 -12.88
N ILE A 54 -25.66 21.34 -12.11
CA ILE A 54 -25.04 20.02 -12.05
C ILE A 54 -25.93 19.04 -11.29
N LEU A 55 -26.43 19.43 -10.12
CA LEU A 55 -27.26 18.57 -9.28
C LEU A 55 -28.60 18.20 -9.94
N SER A 56 -29.19 19.14 -10.73
CA SER A 56 -30.41 18.89 -11.52
C SER A 56 -30.16 18.10 -12.80
N GLY A 57 -28.88 17.90 -13.19
CA GLY A 57 -28.51 17.24 -14.46
C GLY A 57 -28.71 18.09 -15.71
N GLU A 58 -29.01 19.39 -15.57
CA GLU A 58 -29.17 20.33 -16.70
C GLU A 58 -27.88 20.53 -17.49
N LYS A 59 -26.73 20.58 -16.77
CA LYS A 59 -25.39 20.70 -17.37
C LYS A 59 -24.44 19.63 -16.88
N LYS A 60 -23.44 19.35 -17.72
CA LYS A 60 -22.31 18.50 -17.35
C LYS A 60 -21.16 19.36 -16.84
N GLU A 61 -20.27 18.77 -16.04
CA GLU A 61 -19.05 19.42 -15.54
C GLU A 61 -18.23 20.07 -16.68
N SER A 62 -18.14 19.41 -17.85
CA SER A 62 -17.43 19.91 -19.03
C SER A 62 -17.96 21.25 -19.56
N ASP A 63 -19.25 21.52 -19.40
CA ASP A 63 -19.94 22.69 -19.96
C ASP A 63 -19.66 23.94 -19.13
N ILE A 64 -19.46 23.78 -17.83
CA ILE A 64 -19.24 24.86 -16.87
C ILE A 64 -17.78 24.99 -16.41
N LEU A 65 -16.89 24.11 -16.87
CA LEU A 65 -15.51 24.06 -16.43
C LEU A 65 -14.80 25.42 -16.54
N ASN A 66 -14.97 26.14 -17.64
CA ASN A 66 -14.30 27.41 -17.86
C ASN A 66 -14.73 28.46 -16.84
N ASP A 67 -16.04 28.57 -16.57
CA ASP A 67 -16.60 29.49 -15.59
C ASP A 67 -16.17 29.13 -14.17
N VAL A 68 -16.27 27.86 -13.78
CA VAL A 68 -15.85 27.38 -12.45
C VAL A 68 -14.37 27.62 -12.22
N PHE A 69 -13.51 27.33 -13.21
CA PHE A 69 -12.06 27.57 -13.08
C PHE A 69 -11.73 29.07 -12.96
N ALA A 70 -12.44 29.92 -13.68
CA ALA A 70 -12.30 31.38 -13.54
C ALA A 70 -12.75 31.86 -12.15
N ILE A 71 -13.85 31.33 -11.60
CA ILE A 71 -14.33 31.61 -10.24
C ILE A 71 -13.31 31.15 -9.21
N VAL A 72 -12.82 29.88 -9.27
CA VAL A 72 -11.83 29.34 -8.33
C VAL A 72 -10.53 30.15 -8.35
N ARG A 73 -10.09 30.59 -9.55
CA ARG A 73 -8.93 31.48 -9.70
C ARG A 73 -9.12 32.80 -8.96
N GLU A 74 -10.27 33.44 -9.10
CA GLU A 74 -10.59 34.69 -8.42
C GLU A 74 -10.72 34.51 -6.92
N VAL A 75 -11.39 33.43 -6.46
CA VAL A 75 -11.49 33.08 -5.04
C VAL A 75 -10.10 32.82 -4.44
N GLY A 76 -9.23 32.10 -5.12
CA GLY A 76 -7.86 31.86 -4.67
C GLY A 76 -7.05 33.16 -4.51
N LYS A 77 -7.26 34.13 -5.39
CA LYS A 77 -6.68 35.50 -5.27
C LYS A 77 -7.24 36.24 -4.07
N ARG A 78 -8.55 36.18 -3.81
CA ARG A 78 -9.20 36.92 -2.68
C ARG A 78 -8.86 36.30 -1.32
N THR A 79 -8.86 34.96 -1.22
CA THR A 79 -8.73 34.26 0.06
C THR A 79 -7.28 34.00 0.47
N LEU A 80 -6.43 33.58 -0.51
CA LEU A 80 -5.04 33.17 -0.27
C LEU A 80 -4.01 34.16 -0.82
N ASN A 81 -4.44 35.24 -1.54
CA ASN A 81 -3.58 36.08 -2.34
C ASN A 81 -2.77 35.29 -3.40
N MET A 82 -3.31 34.19 -3.89
CA MET A 82 -2.69 33.31 -4.86
C MET A 82 -3.54 33.21 -6.12
N ARG A 83 -3.10 33.86 -7.20
CA ARG A 83 -3.74 33.73 -8.52
C ARG A 83 -3.14 32.53 -9.26
N HIS A 84 -3.96 31.60 -9.71
CA HIS A 84 -3.51 30.49 -10.53
C HIS A 84 -2.87 30.97 -11.85
N PHE A 85 -1.68 30.43 -12.17
CA PHE A 85 -1.02 30.67 -13.46
C PHE A 85 -1.70 29.89 -14.58
N ASP A 86 -1.44 30.29 -15.82
CA ASP A 86 -2.02 29.61 -16.99
C ASP A 86 -1.61 28.14 -17.08
N VAL A 87 -0.36 27.80 -16.74
CA VAL A 87 0.12 26.42 -16.64
C VAL A 87 -0.60 25.62 -15.54
N GLN A 88 -1.02 26.26 -14.47
CA GLN A 88 -1.78 25.63 -13.39
C GLN A 88 -3.23 25.34 -13.81
N LEU A 89 -3.85 26.20 -14.65
CA LEU A 89 -5.14 25.89 -15.26
C LEU A 89 -5.05 24.65 -16.15
N ILE A 90 -3.96 24.48 -16.92
CA ILE A 90 -3.71 23.26 -17.70
C ILE A 90 -3.65 22.05 -16.77
N GLY A 91 -2.89 22.13 -15.65
CA GLY A 91 -2.81 21.08 -14.64
C GLY A 91 -4.18 20.68 -14.11
N GLY A 92 -5.00 21.66 -13.74
CA GLY A 92 -6.36 21.42 -13.25
C GLY A 92 -7.24 20.70 -14.27
N MET A 93 -7.16 21.08 -15.56
CA MET A 93 -7.91 20.40 -16.63
C MET A 93 -7.43 18.97 -16.85
N VAL A 94 -6.12 18.74 -16.84
CA VAL A 94 -5.53 17.38 -16.96
C VAL A 94 -6.02 16.48 -15.83
N LEU A 95 -6.04 16.98 -14.59
CA LEU A 95 -6.56 16.24 -13.43
C LEU A 95 -8.07 15.97 -13.55
N HIS A 96 -8.86 16.97 -14.02
CA HIS A 96 -10.28 16.77 -14.23
C HIS A 96 -10.56 15.69 -15.30
N ASP A 97 -9.73 15.60 -16.33
CA ASP A 97 -9.84 14.58 -17.38
C ASP A 97 -9.43 13.17 -16.92
N GLY A 98 -9.09 12.96 -15.64
CA GLY A 98 -8.66 11.67 -15.13
C GLY A 98 -7.28 11.25 -15.65
N LYS A 99 -6.34 12.19 -15.71
CA LYS A 99 -4.96 11.96 -16.17
C LYS A 99 -3.95 12.38 -15.12
N ILE A 100 -2.67 12.08 -15.37
CA ILE A 100 -1.57 12.53 -14.51
C ILE A 100 -1.01 13.86 -15.02
N ALA A 101 -1.07 14.88 -14.16
CA ALA A 101 -0.43 16.16 -14.39
C ALA A 101 1.02 16.10 -13.90
N GLU A 102 1.99 15.95 -14.82
CA GLU A 102 3.40 16.09 -14.45
C GLU A 102 3.76 17.58 -14.45
N MET A 103 3.83 18.15 -13.25
CA MET A 103 4.26 19.52 -13.00
C MET A 103 5.51 19.51 -12.12
N LYS A 104 6.55 20.21 -12.54
CA LYS A 104 7.82 20.22 -11.79
C LYS A 104 7.60 20.69 -10.34
N THR A 105 8.45 20.19 -9.45
CA THR A 105 8.39 20.56 -8.02
C THR A 105 8.51 22.08 -7.87
N GLY A 106 7.68 22.67 -7.01
CA GLY A 106 7.61 24.13 -6.84
C GLY A 106 6.64 24.85 -7.78
N GLU A 107 5.93 24.17 -8.69
CA GLU A 107 4.91 24.77 -9.59
C GLU A 107 3.52 24.91 -8.93
N GLY A 108 3.39 24.67 -7.61
CA GLY A 108 2.18 24.89 -6.84
C GLY A 108 1.07 23.85 -7.09
N LYS A 109 1.42 22.55 -7.16
CA LYS A 109 0.48 21.44 -7.36
C LYS A 109 -0.70 21.45 -6.38
N THR A 110 -0.47 21.75 -5.11
CA THR A 110 -1.53 21.85 -4.08
C THR A 110 -2.62 22.86 -4.47
N LEU A 111 -2.23 24.03 -5.00
CA LEU A 111 -3.17 25.02 -5.49
C LEU A 111 -3.89 24.56 -6.78
N VAL A 112 -3.18 23.88 -7.68
CA VAL A 112 -3.76 23.29 -8.91
C VAL A 112 -4.89 22.33 -8.61
N ALA A 113 -4.74 21.49 -7.59
CA ALA A 113 -5.74 20.52 -7.18
C ALA A 113 -7.09 21.16 -6.82
N THR A 114 -7.11 22.42 -6.34
CA THR A 114 -8.36 23.10 -5.98
C THR A 114 -9.32 23.25 -7.14
N LEU A 115 -8.81 23.42 -8.36
CA LEU A 115 -9.62 23.60 -9.58
C LEU A 115 -10.50 22.37 -9.87
N PRO A 116 -9.95 21.16 -10.09
CA PRO A 116 -10.76 19.97 -10.33
C PRO A 116 -11.50 19.48 -9.09
N VAL A 117 -10.96 19.71 -7.87
CA VAL A 117 -11.66 19.35 -6.62
C VAL A 117 -12.98 20.08 -6.52
N VAL A 118 -12.99 21.42 -6.67
CA VAL A 118 -14.20 22.23 -6.63
C VAL A 118 -15.20 21.77 -7.71
N LEU A 119 -14.75 21.57 -8.93
CA LEU A 119 -15.63 21.18 -10.04
C LEU A 119 -16.30 19.82 -9.80
N ASN A 120 -15.54 18.82 -9.36
CA ASN A 120 -16.08 17.47 -9.13
C ASN A 120 -16.88 17.39 -7.81
N ALA A 121 -16.57 18.21 -6.79
CA ALA A 121 -17.34 18.26 -5.54
C ALA A 121 -18.77 18.78 -5.72
N MET A 122 -19.04 19.54 -6.82
CA MET A 122 -20.39 20.01 -7.15
C MET A 122 -21.40 18.87 -7.34
N SER A 123 -20.94 17.67 -7.67
CA SER A 123 -21.77 16.46 -7.78
C SER A 123 -22.38 15.98 -6.46
N GLY A 124 -21.85 16.44 -5.31
CA GLY A 124 -22.26 15.98 -3.97
C GLY A 124 -21.82 14.55 -3.60
N LYS A 125 -21.09 13.86 -4.50
CA LYS A 125 -20.66 12.46 -4.29
C LYS A 125 -19.41 12.29 -3.48
N GLY A 126 -18.72 13.38 -3.11
CA GLY A 126 -17.46 13.38 -2.40
C GLY A 126 -16.24 13.32 -3.31
N VAL A 127 -15.20 14.04 -2.91
CA VAL A 127 -13.89 14.07 -3.59
C VAL A 127 -12.81 13.74 -2.58
N HIS A 128 -11.93 12.83 -2.92
CA HIS A 128 -10.80 12.47 -2.08
C HIS A 128 -9.49 13.07 -2.63
N VAL A 129 -8.68 13.61 -1.74
CA VAL A 129 -7.33 14.09 -2.04
C VAL A 129 -6.35 13.31 -1.18
N VAL A 130 -5.54 12.49 -1.84
CA VAL A 130 -4.65 11.54 -1.19
C VAL A 130 -3.22 12.08 -1.19
N THR A 131 -2.59 12.06 -0.03
CA THR A 131 -1.20 12.49 0.18
C THR A 131 -0.34 11.37 0.78
N VAL A 132 0.98 11.57 0.83
CA VAL A 132 1.92 10.54 1.30
C VAL A 132 2.08 10.49 2.83
N ASN A 133 1.61 11.49 3.58
CA ASN A 133 1.68 11.50 5.04
C ASN A 133 0.65 12.45 5.68
N ASP A 134 0.41 12.26 6.97
CA ASP A 134 -0.56 13.02 7.77
C ASP A 134 -0.25 14.52 7.83
N TYR A 135 1.03 14.89 7.91
CA TYR A 135 1.44 16.29 7.93
C TYR A 135 0.98 17.03 6.68
N LEU A 136 1.19 16.45 5.50
CA LEU A 136 0.77 17.03 4.23
C LEU A 136 -0.76 17.04 4.12
N ALA A 137 -1.44 15.96 4.51
CA ALA A 137 -2.90 15.90 4.48
C ALA A 137 -3.53 17.03 5.31
N LYS A 138 -3.05 17.23 6.54
CA LYS A 138 -3.52 18.28 7.44
C LYS A 138 -3.19 19.67 6.91
N ARG A 139 -1.92 19.93 6.56
CA ARG A 139 -1.45 21.22 6.06
C ARG A 139 -2.21 21.67 4.81
N ASP A 140 -2.34 20.78 3.83
CA ASP A 140 -2.93 21.12 2.53
C ASP A 140 -4.45 21.31 2.67
N ALA A 141 -5.11 20.49 3.50
CA ALA A 141 -6.52 20.71 3.84
C ALA A 141 -6.74 22.05 4.52
N GLU A 142 -5.98 22.37 5.57
CA GLU A 142 -6.10 23.63 6.30
C GLU A 142 -5.87 24.84 5.39
N GLN A 143 -4.84 24.80 4.54
CA GLN A 143 -4.49 25.91 3.66
C GLN A 143 -5.53 26.09 2.54
N MET A 144 -5.99 25.01 1.89
CA MET A 144 -6.92 25.09 0.76
C MET A 144 -8.37 25.25 1.21
N SER A 145 -8.70 24.95 2.47
CA SER A 145 -10.04 25.13 3.03
C SER A 145 -10.57 26.57 2.89
N ALA A 146 -9.69 27.57 2.83
CA ALA A 146 -10.09 28.96 2.60
C ALA A 146 -10.85 29.12 1.26
N ILE A 147 -10.43 28.43 0.20
CA ILE A 147 -11.10 28.42 -1.11
C ILE A 147 -12.41 27.63 -1.02
N TYR A 148 -12.36 26.44 -0.44
CA TYR A 148 -13.50 25.53 -0.39
C TYR A 148 -14.64 26.09 0.47
N ASN A 149 -14.32 26.59 1.66
CA ASN A 149 -15.30 27.20 2.57
C ASN A 149 -15.94 28.46 1.99
N PHE A 150 -15.16 29.27 1.23
CA PHE A 150 -15.71 30.44 0.53
C PHE A 150 -16.80 30.03 -0.46
N LEU A 151 -16.63 28.89 -1.15
CA LEU A 151 -17.57 28.34 -2.12
C LEU A 151 -18.66 27.45 -1.49
N GLY A 152 -18.67 27.30 -0.14
CA GLY A 152 -19.68 26.54 0.58
C GLY A 152 -19.48 25.03 0.56
N PHE A 153 -18.24 24.55 0.42
CA PHE A 153 -17.88 23.13 0.59
C PHE A 153 -17.29 22.85 1.96
N SER A 154 -17.65 21.71 2.52
CA SER A 154 -17.09 21.17 3.77
C SER A 154 -15.81 20.37 3.47
N VAL A 155 -14.85 20.45 4.41
CA VAL A 155 -13.56 19.77 4.30
C VAL A 155 -13.33 18.88 5.52
N GLY A 156 -13.04 17.60 5.29
CA GLY A 156 -12.65 16.64 6.31
C GLY A 156 -11.19 16.20 6.12
N VAL A 157 -10.56 15.77 7.21
CA VAL A 157 -9.19 15.22 7.20
C VAL A 157 -9.18 13.92 7.98
N ILE A 158 -8.54 12.91 7.41
CA ILE A 158 -8.33 11.60 8.04
C ILE A 158 -6.84 11.47 8.32
N LEU A 159 -6.51 11.17 9.59
CA LEU A 159 -5.15 11.06 10.08
C LEU A 159 -4.97 9.72 10.81
N SER A 160 -3.79 9.16 10.76
CA SER A 160 -3.43 7.90 11.43
C SER A 160 -3.57 7.96 12.97
N SER A 161 -3.54 9.17 13.54
CA SER A 161 -3.72 9.40 14.98
C SER A 161 -5.19 9.37 15.44
N GLN A 162 -6.14 9.34 14.52
CA GLN A 162 -7.57 9.26 14.81
C GLN A 162 -7.98 7.79 14.91
N ASN A 163 -8.50 7.38 16.07
CA ASN A 163 -8.90 5.99 16.33
C ASN A 163 -10.42 5.80 16.40
N SER A 164 -11.20 6.84 16.02
CA SER A 164 -12.66 6.83 16.14
C SER A 164 -13.32 6.73 14.77
N ASP A 165 -14.07 5.66 14.53
CA ASP A 165 -14.90 5.50 13.34
C ASP A 165 -15.87 6.68 13.14
N LEU A 166 -16.34 7.28 14.24
CA LEU A 166 -17.21 8.46 14.16
C LEU A 166 -16.51 9.70 13.60
N GLU A 167 -15.23 9.88 13.92
CA GLU A 167 -14.42 10.98 13.36
C GLU A 167 -14.13 10.75 11.88
N HIS A 168 -13.77 9.53 11.50
CA HIS A 168 -13.59 9.15 10.10
C HIS A 168 -14.89 9.34 9.30
N LYS A 169 -16.02 8.88 9.82
CA LYS A 169 -17.32 9.05 9.17
C LYS A 169 -17.66 10.52 8.94
N LYS A 170 -17.47 11.39 9.94
CA LYS A 170 -17.66 12.84 9.78
C LYS A 170 -16.75 13.43 8.71
N ALA A 171 -15.51 12.96 8.61
CA ALA A 171 -14.60 13.42 7.57
C ALA A 171 -15.02 12.96 6.17
N TYR A 172 -15.49 11.71 6.01
CA TYR A 172 -16.02 11.21 4.74
C TYR A 172 -17.37 11.84 4.36
N ASP A 173 -18.19 12.26 5.32
CA ASP A 173 -19.46 12.96 5.05
C ASP A 173 -19.24 14.39 4.51
N CYS A 174 -18.03 14.95 4.63
CA CYS A 174 -17.67 16.21 3.99
C CYS A 174 -17.66 16.09 2.46
N ASP A 175 -17.79 17.23 1.77
CA ASP A 175 -17.71 17.28 0.30
C ASP A 175 -16.33 16.92 -0.22
N ILE A 176 -15.28 17.25 0.55
CA ILE A 176 -13.87 17.05 0.21
C ILE A 176 -13.18 16.41 1.40
N THR A 177 -12.48 15.28 1.18
CA THR A 177 -11.76 14.57 2.24
C THR A 177 -10.28 14.42 1.87
N TYR A 178 -9.41 14.90 2.74
CA TYR A 178 -7.97 14.72 2.67
C TYR A 178 -7.54 13.58 3.57
N GLY A 179 -6.51 12.83 3.18
CA GLY A 179 -5.94 11.75 4.00
C GLY A 179 -4.75 11.09 3.33
N THR A 180 -4.19 10.08 4.00
CA THR A 180 -3.10 9.27 3.42
C THR A 180 -3.66 8.09 2.65
N ASN A 181 -2.87 7.58 1.70
CA ASN A 181 -3.20 6.37 0.94
C ASN A 181 -3.49 5.16 1.85
N ASN A 182 -2.74 5.02 2.95
CA ASN A 182 -2.92 3.94 3.91
C ASN A 182 -4.28 4.02 4.61
N GLU A 183 -4.63 5.19 5.16
CA GLU A 183 -5.89 5.35 5.89
C GLU A 183 -7.10 5.11 5.01
N PHE A 184 -7.12 5.67 3.79
CA PHE A 184 -8.19 5.39 2.83
C PHE A 184 -8.34 3.89 2.53
N GLY A 185 -7.23 3.19 2.34
CA GLY A 185 -7.26 1.75 2.06
C GLY A 185 -7.63 0.91 3.28
N PHE A 186 -7.13 1.25 4.47
CA PHE A 186 -7.51 0.55 5.70
C PHE A 186 -8.97 0.77 6.07
N ASP A 187 -9.51 1.99 5.88
CA ASP A 187 -10.93 2.25 6.11
C ASP A 187 -11.81 1.42 5.16
N TYR A 188 -11.40 1.27 3.89
CA TYR A 188 -12.09 0.38 2.97
C TYR A 188 -12.12 -1.07 3.46
N LEU A 189 -10.99 -1.58 3.96
CA LEU A 189 -10.93 -2.93 4.50
C LEU A 189 -11.79 -3.07 5.77
N ARG A 190 -11.70 -2.11 6.71
CA ARG A 190 -12.52 -2.07 7.94
C ARG A 190 -14.02 -2.03 7.61
N ASP A 191 -14.44 -1.22 6.65
CA ASP A 191 -15.83 -1.12 6.20
C ASP A 191 -16.39 -2.45 5.66
N ASN A 192 -15.54 -3.25 5.03
CA ASN A 192 -15.93 -4.57 4.54
C ASN A 192 -15.93 -5.67 5.63
N MET A 193 -15.63 -5.32 6.87
CA MET A 193 -15.70 -6.21 8.03
C MET A 193 -16.85 -5.81 8.99
N LYS A 194 -17.55 -4.67 8.78
CA LYS A 194 -18.66 -4.19 9.62
C LYS A 194 -19.91 -5.02 9.43
N PHE A 195 -20.69 -5.21 10.51
CA PHE A 195 -21.96 -5.96 10.51
C PHE A 195 -23.19 -5.10 10.24
N SER A 196 -23.05 -3.78 10.20
CA SER A 196 -24.12 -2.84 9.88
C SER A 196 -23.68 -1.84 8.80
N LYS A 197 -24.60 -1.53 7.87
CA LYS A 197 -24.36 -0.51 6.85
C LYS A 197 -24.20 0.89 7.47
N ALA A 198 -24.82 1.14 8.62
CA ALA A 198 -24.75 2.40 9.34
C ALA A 198 -23.35 2.67 9.95
N GLU A 199 -22.60 1.60 10.26
CA GLU A 199 -21.25 1.67 10.84
C GLU A 199 -20.16 1.92 9.81
N LYS A 200 -20.45 1.76 8.52
CA LYS A 200 -19.50 2.08 7.46
C LYS A 200 -19.17 3.56 7.46
N VAL A 201 -17.89 3.86 7.27
CA VAL A 201 -17.39 5.24 7.29
C VAL A 201 -17.26 5.83 5.88
N GLN A 202 -16.87 5.02 4.87
CA GLN A 202 -16.69 5.49 3.52
C GLN A 202 -18.00 5.55 2.72
N ARG A 203 -18.08 6.55 1.82
CA ARG A 203 -19.09 6.63 0.76
C ARG A 203 -18.59 5.97 -0.53
N GLU A 204 -19.30 6.14 -1.63
CA GLU A 204 -18.87 5.67 -2.96
C GLU A 204 -17.56 6.31 -3.41
N HIS A 205 -16.74 5.54 -4.15
CA HIS A 205 -15.47 5.99 -4.71
C HIS A 205 -15.70 6.77 -6.01
N HIS A 206 -16.02 8.08 -5.90
CA HIS A 206 -16.37 8.91 -7.04
C HIS A 206 -15.16 9.49 -7.76
N PHE A 207 -14.44 10.41 -7.14
CA PHE A 207 -13.27 11.06 -7.72
C PHE A 207 -12.13 11.15 -6.72
N VAL A 208 -10.92 10.86 -7.17
CA VAL A 208 -9.71 10.96 -6.35
C VAL A 208 -8.59 11.66 -7.11
N ILE A 209 -7.87 12.51 -6.39
CA ILE A 209 -6.58 13.06 -6.82
C ILE A 209 -5.51 12.50 -5.91
N VAL A 210 -4.53 11.82 -6.49
CA VAL A 210 -3.37 11.29 -5.78
C VAL A 210 -2.19 12.25 -5.95
N ASP A 211 -1.81 12.95 -4.87
CA ASP A 211 -0.59 13.77 -4.88
C ASP A 211 0.65 12.88 -4.71
N GLU A 212 1.74 13.27 -5.36
CA GLU A 212 2.94 12.45 -5.48
C GLU A 212 2.60 11.01 -5.95
N VAL A 213 1.79 10.94 -7.01
CA VAL A 213 1.21 9.70 -7.55
C VAL A 213 2.24 8.61 -7.87
N ASP A 214 3.45 8.98 -8.22
CA ASP A 214 4.56 8.08 -8.46
C ASP A 214 5.09 7.42 -7.18
N SER A 215 5.01 8.07 -6.03
CA SER A 215 5.30 7.44 -4.74
C SER A 215 4.25 6.39 -4.39
N ILE A 216 3.00 6.80 -4.43
CA ILE A 216 1.89 5.98 -3.95
C ILE A 216 1.62 4.80 -4.88
N LEU A 217 1.52 5.06 -6.20
CA LEU A 217 1.13 4.04 -7.17
C LEU A 217 2.30 3.22 -7.75
N ILE A 218 3.55 3.61 -7.51
CA ILE A 218 4.72 2.87 -7.99
C ILE A 218 5.57 2.36 -6.82
N ASP A 219 6.06 3.25 -5.92
CA ASP A 219 6.99 2.83 -4.85
C ASP A 219 6.30 2.03 -3.76
N GLU A 220 5.21 2.55 -3.23
CA GLU A 220 4.45 1.91 -2.14
C GLU A 220 3.56 0.77 -2.65
N ALA A 221 3.27 0.73 -3.94
CA ALA A 221 2.44 -0.30 -4.56
C ALA A 221 3.18 -1.66 -4.77
N ARG A 222 4.23 -1.93 -4.01
CA ARG A 222 4.97 -3.21 -3.98
C ARG A 222 4.36 -4.20 -2.99
N THR A 223 3.69 -3.70 -1.97
CA THR A 223 3.07 -4.50 -0.90
C THR A 223 1.59 -4.18 -0.82
N PRO A 224 0.72 -5.17 -0.57
CA PRO A 224 -0.70 -4.92 -0.30
C PRO A 224 -0.90 -4.31 1.09
N LEU A 225 -2.04 -3.68 1.29
CA LEU A 225 -2.57 -3.36 2.61
C LEU A 225 -3.19 -4.62 3.19
N ILE A 226 -2.82 -4.99 4.40
CA ILE A 226 -3.26 -6.22 5.05
C ILE A 226 -3.75 -5.88 6.46
N ILE A 227 -4.94 -6.34 6.82
CA ILE A 227 -5.40 -6.44 8.20
C ILE A 227 -5.24 -7.89 8.61
N SER A 228 -4.43 -8.14 9.65
CA SER A 228 -4.17 -9.48 10.17
C SER A 228 -4.69 -9.62 11.59
N GLY A 229 -5.02 -10.84 11.97
CA GLY A 229 -5.43 -11.18 13.34
C GLY A 229 -4.86 -12.53 13.77
N PRO A 230 -4.90 -12.85 15.07
CA PRO A 230 -4.40 -14.11 15.58
C PRO A 230 -5.21 -15.30 15.06
N THR A 231 -4.56 -16.44 14.89
CA THR A 231 -5.19 -17.71 14.56
C THR A 231 -5.10 -18.66 15.73
N ASN A 232 -6.13 -19.53 15.92
CA ASN A 232 -6.13 -20.59 16.94
C ASN A 232 -5.51 -21.88 16.40
N ARG A 233 -4.55 -21.83 15.47
CA ARG A 233 -3.95 -23.03 14.86
C ARG A 233 -2.84 -23.61 15.72
N THR A 234 -2.65 -24.91 15.62
CA THR A 234 -1.60 -25.63 16.35
C THR A 234 -0.21 -25.27 15.80
N LEU A 235 0.71 -24.91 16.68
CA LEU A 235 2.07 -24.49 16.36
C LEU A 235 3.06 -25.67 16.23
N ASP A 236 2.58 -26.90 16.46
CA ASP A 236 3.42 -28.11 16.47
C ASP A 236 4.12 -28.40 15.13
N GLY A 237 3.48 -27.96 14.03
CA GLY A 237 4.03 -28.13 12.68
C GLY A 237 5.36 -27.40 12.47
N TYR A 238 5.57 -26.22 13.06
CA TYR A 238 6.84 -25.49 12.97
C TYR A 238 7.96 -26.16 13.73
N ILE A 239 7.66 -26.78 14.88
CA ILE A 239 8.63 -27.55 15.65
C ILE A 239 9.10 -28.76 14.83
N LYS A 240 8.15 -29.51 14.25
CA LYS A 240 8.44 -30.68 13.42
C LYS A 240 9.21 -30.30 12.15
N ALA A 241 8.82 -29.19 11.48
CA ALA A 241 9.53 -28.68 10.32
C ALA A 241 10.97 -28.25 10.63
N ASN A 242 11.19 -27.61 11.79
CA ASN A 242 12.53 -27.26 12.26
C ASN A 242 13.41 -28.51 12.52
N GLU A 243 12.86 -29.58 13.06
CA GLU A 243 13.59 -30.85 13.27
C GLU A 243 13.94 -31.52 11.94
N VAL A 244 13.03 -31.48 10.96
CA VAL A 244 13.27 -31.99 9.60
C VAL A 244 14.35 -31.16 8.90
N ALA A 245 14.24 -29.83 8.95
CA ALA A 245 15.21 -28.90 8.34
C ALA A 245 16.63 -29.11 8.85
N LYS A 246 16.82 -29.38 10.15
CA LYS A 246 18.13 -29.69 10.77
C LYS A 246 18.78 -30.98 10.23
N GLN A 247 17.97 -31.90 9.70
CA GLN A 247 18.47 -33.19 9.18
C GLN A 247 18.73 -33.13 7.66
N MET A 248 18.36 -32.03 6.99
CA MET A 248 18.58 -31.83 5.55
C MET A 248 19.95 -31.22 5.29
N GLN A 249 20.60 -31.63 4.19
CA GLN A 249 21.93 -31.19 3.79
C GLN A 249 21.89 -30.21 2.63
N ARG A 250 22.60 -29.08 2.78
CA ARG A 250 22.78 -28.11 1.70
C ARG A 250 23.65 -28.70 0.58
N GLY A 251 23.17 -28.57 -0.66
CA GLY A 251 23.90 -28.89 -1.87
C GLY A 251 24.40 -27.64 -2.61
N GLU A 252 25.21 -27.86 -3.65
CA GLU A 252 25.68 -26.79 -4.53
C GLU A 252 24.87 -26.75 -5.84
N ALA A 253 24.65 -25.54 -6.36
CA ALA A 253 24.02 -25.36 -7.66
C ALA A 253 24.98 -25.78 -8.78
N VAL A 254 24.56 -26.75 -9.59
CA VAL A 254 25.32 -27.25 -10.76
C VAL A 254 24.58 -26.93 -12.06
N LEU A 255 25.33 -26.66 -13.13
CA LEU A 255 24.74 -26.39 -14.44
C LEU A 255 24.24 -27.70 -15.09
N PRO A 256 23.07 -27.70 -15.74
CA PRO A 256 22.61 -28.86 -16.49
C PRO A 256 23.66 -29.36 -17.51
N PRO A 257 23.79 -30.68 -17.70
CA PRO A 257 22.91 -31.78 -17.30
C PRO A 257 23.22 -32.43 -15.95
N ALA A 258 24.17 -31.93 -15.15
CA ALA A 258 24.48 -32.48 -13.84
C ALA A 258 23.30 -32.25 -12.85
N LYS A 259 22.97 -33.30 -12.05
CA LYS A 259 22.00 -33.18 -10.97
C LYS A 259 22.69 -32.62 -9.73
N PRO A 260 22.07 -31.68 -9.01
CA PRO A 260 22.67 -31.16 -7.78
C PRO A 260 22.77 -32.25 -6.71
N GLU A 261 23.89 -32.29 -6.02
CA GLU A 261 24.09 -33.13 -4.84
C GLU A 261 23.58 -32.38 -3.61
N GLY A 262 22.85 -33.10 -2.73
CA GLY A 262 22.27 -32.55 -1.50
C GLY A 262 20.73 -32.48 -1.53
N ASP A 263 20.14 -32.16 -0.37
CA ASP A 263 18.70 -32.16 -0.16
C ASP A 263 18.05 -30.84 -0.64
N PHE A 264 18.81 -29.72 -0.61
CA PHE A 264 18.34 -28.42 -1.08
C PHE A 264 19.47 -27.49 -1.52
N ILE A 265 19.17 -26.53 -2.37
CA ILE A 265 20.10 -25.49 -2.87
C ILE A 265 19.62 -24.12 -2.36
N VAL A 266 20.59 -23.29 -1.97
CA VAL A 266 20.32 -21.90 -1.53
C VAL A 266 20.62 -20.94 -2.69
N ASP A 267 19.64 -20.22 -3.14
CA ASP A 267 19.78 -19.10 -4.08
C ASP A 267 19.85 -17.79 -3.28
N GLU A 268 21.06 -17.40 -2.91
CA GLU A 268 21.31 -16.18 -2.13
C GLU A 268 20.93 -14.90 -2.89
N LYS A 269 20.98 -14.93 -4.23
CA LYS A 269 20.65 -13.77 -5.07
C LYS A 269 19.17 -13.45 -5.04
N ASN A 270 18.31 -14.48 -5.09
CA ASN A 270 16.87 -14.36 -5.06
C ASN A 270 16.28 -14.60 -3.67
N ARG A 271 17.13 -14.84 -2.66
CA ARG A 271 16.74 -15.18 -1.27
C ARG A 271 15.73 -16.32 -1.21
N ASN A 272 15.97 -17.37 -1.98
CA ASN A 272 15.09 -18.51 -2.07
C ASN A 272 15.82 -19.84 -1.84
N ILE A 273 15.06 -20.88 -1.48
CA ILE A 273 15.56 -22.24 -1.32
C ILE A 273 14.84 -23.16 -2.29
N LEU A 274 15.59 -24.01 -2.95
CA LEU A 274 15.09 -25.00 -3.90
C LEU A 274 15.35 -26.38 -3.32
N ILE A 275 14.29 -27.11 -2.95
CA ILE A 275 14.40 -28.48 -2.44
C ILE A 275 14.58 -29.41 -3.65
N THR A 276 15.55 -30.30 -3.61
CA THR A 276 15.82 -31.28 -4.67
C THR A 276 14.86 -32.47 -4.61
N GLU A 277 14.80 -33.26 -5.68
CA GLU A 277 14.02 -34.52 -5.67
C GLU A 277 14.42 -35.45 -4.51
N ALA A 278 15.72 -35.55 -4.22
CA ALA A 278 16.22 -36.32 -3.07
C ALA A 278 15.79 -35.73 -1.73
N GLY A 279 15.77 -34.40 -1.64
CA GLY A 279 15.32 -33.67 -0.46
C GLY A 279 13.81 -33.84 -0.22
N ILE A 280 12.99 -33.83 -1.27
CA ILE A 280 11.55 -34.09 -1.18
C ILE A 280 11.30 -35.49 -0.61
N ALA A 281 11.90 -36.53 -1.22
CA ALA A 281 11.74 -37.92 -0.76
C ALA A 281 12.21 -38.12 0.69
N LYS A 282 13.28 -37.43 1.11
CA LYS A 282 13.76 -37.46 2.50
C LYS A 282 12.79 -36.73 3.44
N ALA A 283 12.25 -35.58 3.06
CA ALA A 283 11.28 -34.83 3.86
C ALA A 283 9.99 -35.63 4.03
N GLU A 284 9.46 -36.24 2.98
CA GLU A 284 8.29 -37.14 3.01
C GLU A 284 8.45 -38.27 4.02
N LYS A 285 9.60 -38.91 4.00
CA LYS A 285 9.95 -39.97 4.97
C LYS A 285 10.01 -39.43 6.40
N LEU A 286 10.60 -38.27 6.63
CA LEU A 286 10.74 -37.68 7.96
C LEU A 286 9.42 -37.16 8.52
N PHE A 287 8.55 -36.60 7.68
CA PHE A 287 7.19 -36.20 8.06
C PHE A 287 6.23 -37.41 8.18
N GLY A 288 6.51 -38.52 7.49
CA GLY A 288 5.65 -39.70 7.45
C GLY A 288 4.46 -39.52 6.53
N VAL A 289 4.62 -38.79 5.43
CA VAL A 289 3.60 -38.51 4.40
C VAL A 289 4.02 -39.10 3.06
N GLU A 290 3.06 -39.51 2.23
CA GLU A 290 3.35 -40.11 0.91
C GLU A 290 3.69 -39.07 -0.16
N ASN A 291 3.09 -37.87 -0.08
CA ASN A 291 3.35 -36.77 -1.00
C ASN A 291 3.32 -35.45 -0.26
N LEU A 292 4.48 -34.81 -0.15
CA LEU A 292 4.65 -33.54 0.57
C LEU A 292 3.88 -32.38 -0.10
N TYR A 293 3.74 -32.40 -1.41
CA TYR A 293 3.09 -31.36 -2.20
C TYR A 293 1.64 -31.66 -2.56
N SER A 294 0.99 -32.64 -1.91
CA SER A 294 -0.46 -32.78 -1.98
C SER A 294 -1.16 -31.60 -1.30
N LEU A 295 -2.42 -31.36 -1.64
CA LEU A 295 -3.22 -30.29 -1.00
C LEU A 295 -3.30 -30.45 0.52
N ASP A 296 -3.42 -31.69 1.00
CA ASP A 296 -3.50 -31.99 2.43
C ASP A 296 -2.20 -31.68 3.19
N ASN A 297 -1.06 -31.77 2.52
CA ASN A 297 0.27 -31.60 3.11
C ASN A 297 0.91 -30.24 2.75
N ALA A 298 0.22 -29.38 2.00
CA ALA A 298 0.74 -28.10 1.54
C ALA A 298 1.24 -27.21 2.70
N ILE A 299 0.59 -27.28 3.86
CA ILE A 299 1.00 -26.56 5.08
C ILE A 299 2.37 -27.05 5.57
N LEU A 300 2.59 -28.37 5.59
CA LEU A 300 3.87 -28.97 6.01
C LEU A 300 4.99 -28.60 5.04
N ALA A 301 4.72 -28.61 3.74
CA ALA A 301 5.68 -28.18 2.72
C ALA A 301 6.07 -26.71 2.91
N HIS A 302 5.09 -25.83 3.15
CA HIS A 302 5.32 -24.42 3.43
C HIS A 302 6.15 -24.22 4.72
N GLN A 303 5.79 -24.87 5.82
CA GLN A 303 6.53 -24.78 7.08
C GLN A 303 7.97 -25.28 6.95
N LEU A 304 8.21 -26.33 6.14
CA LEU A 304 9.57 -26.79 5.84
C LEU A 304 10.36 -25.76 5.05
N ASP A 305 9.75 -25.12 4.05
CA ASP A 305 10.41 -24.06 3.28
C ASP A 305 10.81 -22.89 4.18
N GLN A 306 9.92 -22.45 5.07
CA GLN A 306 10.22 -21.38 6.03
C GLN A 306 11.29 -21.80 7.05
N ALA A 307 11.29 -23.06 7.51
CA ALA A 307 12.33 -23.57 8.41
C ALA A 307 13.70 -23.60 7.72
N LEU A 308 13.78 -24.04 6.46
CA LEU A 308 15.02 -24.03 5.68
C LEU A 308 15.51 -22.59 5.43
N LYS A 309 14.61 -21.64 5.10
CA LYS A 309 14.96 -20.21 4.97
C LYS A 309 15.49 -19.64 6.28
N ALA A 310 14.82 -19.91 7.40
CA ALA A 310 15.24 -19.46 8.71
C ALA A 310 16.66 -19.93 9.07
N HIS A 311 17.02 -21.17 8.71
CA HIS A 311 18.36 -21.73 8.99
C HIS A 311 19.46 -21.22 8.06
N ASN A 312 19.17 -20.94 6.79
CA ASN A 312 20.19 -20.72 5.76
C ASN A 312 20.28 -19.28 5.25
N LEU A 313 19.24 -18.47 5.40
CA LEU A 313 19.17 -17.09 4.86
C LEU A 313 19.08 -16.02 5.94
N PHE A 314 18.77 -16.41 7.20
CA PHE A 314 18.58 -15.47 8.30
C PHE A 314 19.56 -15.76 9.43
N GLU A 315 20.45 -14.81 9.68
CA GLU A 315 21.49 -14.88 10.70
C GLU A 315 21.11 -14.03 11.91
N LYS A 316 21.35 -14.60 13.11
CA LYS A 316 21.21 -13.89 14.38
C LYS A 316 22.20 -12.73 14.45
N ASP A 317 21.80 -11.65 15.09
CA ASP A 317 22.55 -10.40 15.25
C ASP A 317 22.80 -9.63 13.95
N VAL A 318 22.31 -10.14 12.80
CA VAL A 318 22.33 -9.47 11.50
C VAL A 318 20.90 -9.13 11.05
N HIS A 319 20.03 -10.12 10.96
CA HIS A 319 18.66 -9.97 10.48
C HIS A 319 17.63 -9.91 11.62
N TYR A 320 17.97 -10.47 12.78
CA TYR A 320 17.16 -10.46 13.99
C TYR A 320 18.03 -10.60 15.24
N VAL A 321 17.50 -10.16 16.38
CA VAL A 321 18.11 -10.36 17.71
C VAL A 321 17.15 -11.08 18.65
N LEU A 322 17.68 -11.73 19.68
CA LEU A 322 16.90 -12.26 20.79
C LEU A 322 16.92 -11.28 21.97
N ARG A 323 15.76 -10.80 22.39
CA ARG A 323 15.60 -9.95 23.55
C ARG A 323 14.38 -10.39 24.34
N ASN A 324 14.49 -10.51 25.66
CA ASN A 324 13.40 -10.96 26.52
C ASN A 324 12.76 -12.30 26.10
N ASN A 325 13.53 -13.20 25.49
CA ASN A 325 13.07 -14.47 24.94
C ASN A 325 12.10 -14.34 23.74
N GLU A 326 12.22 -13.23 22.99
CA GLU A 326 11.47 -12.96 21.76
C GLU A 326 12.43 -12.66 20.60
N VAL A 327 12.01 -13.02 19.39
CA VAL A 327 12.73 -12.66 18.16
C VAL A 327 12.31 -11.25 17.76
N ILE A 328 13.28 -10.34 17.65
CA ILE A 328 13.05 -8.95 17.21
C ILE A 328 13.80 -8.74 15.90
N ILE A 329 13.09 -8.21 14.90
CA ILE A 329 13.65 -7.95 13.57
C ILE A 329 14.68 -6.81 13.65
N VAL A 330 15.79 -6.97 12.94
CA VAL A 330 16.71 -5.88 12.62
C VAL A 330 16.36 -5.39 11.23
N ASP A 331 15.95 -4.15 11.11
CA ASP A 331 15.64 -3.55 9.82
C ASP A 331 16.89 -3.49 8.94
N GLU A 332 16.81 -4.06 7.76
CA GLU A 332 17.95 -4.26 6.85
C GLU A 332 18.52 -2.93 6.33
N PHE A 333 17.71 -1.88 6.24
CA PHE A 333 18.11 -0.57 5.72
C PHE A 333 18.58 0.39 6.81
N THR A 334 18.03 0.25 8.01
CA THR A 334 18.30 1.16 9.12
C THR A 334 19.21 0.58 10.20
N GLY A 335 19.35 -0.75 10.25
CA GLY A 335 20.06 -1.47 11.31
C GLY A 335 19.38 -1.35 12.68
N ARG A 336 18.11 -0.91 12.73
CA ARG A 336 17.37 -0.69 13.98
C ARG A 336 16.55 -1.91 14.35
N LEU A 337 16.27 -2.01 15.63
CA LEU A 337 15.34 -3.02 16.13
C LEU A 337 13.92 -2.59 15.85
N SER A 338 13.19 -3.43 15.13
CA SER A 338 11.77 -3.26 14.85
C SER A 338 10.97 -4.07 15.86
N GLU A 339 10.75 -3.47 17.05
CA GLU A 339 9.94 -4.10 18.10
C GLU A 339 8.48 -4.14 17.63
N GLY A 340 7.80 -5.29 17.79
CA GLY A 340 6.41 -5.50 17.37
C GLY A 340 6.19 -5.87 15.90
N ARG A 341 7.16 -5.69 15.02
CA ARG A 341 7.10 -6.24 13.65
C ARG A 341 7.45 -7.72 13.63
N ARG A 342 6.79 -8.46 12.75
CA ARG A 342 7.04 -9.88 12.54
C ARG A 342 7.31 -10.15 11.07
N PHE A 343 8.17 -11.13 10.77
CA PHE A 343 8.30 -11.63 9.40
C PHE A 343 6.99 -12.31 8.99
N SER A 344 6.58 -12.11 7.76
CA SER A 344 5.38 -12.70 7.16
C SER A 344 5.55 -14.19 6.82
N GLU A 345 4.46 -14.81 6.43
CA GLU A 345 4.43 -16.16 5.85
C GLU A 345 4.98 -17.27 6.75
N GLY A 346 4.87 -17.15 8.08
CA GLY A 346 5.35 -18.16 9.02
C GLY A 346 6.87 -18.17 9.25
N LEU A 347 7.63 -17.28 8.59
CA LEU A 347 9.08 -17.19 8.77
C LEU A 347 9.44 -16.79 10.22
N HIS A 348 8.66 -15.90 10.83
CA HIS A 348 8.91 -15.50 12.24
C HIS A 348 8.78 -16.69 13.19
N GLN A 349 7.72 -17.49 13.02
CA GLN A 349 7.50 -18.73 13.77
C GLN A 349 8.62 -19.76 13.51
N ALA A 350 9.10 -19.84 12.28
CA ALA A 350 10.25 -20.70 11.95
C ALA A 350 11.55 -20.23 12.65
N LEU A 351 11.75 -18.91 12.79
CA LEU A 351 12.87 -18.35 13.55
C LEU A 351 12.70 -18.57 15.05
N GLU A 352 11.50 -18.43 15.60
CA GLU A 352 11.17 -18.76 16.99
C GLU A 352 11.43 -20.25 17.28
N ALA A 353 11.06 -21.14 16.34
CA ALA A 353 11.36 -22.58 16.43
C ALA A 353 12.86 -22.87 16.34
N LYS A 354 13.59 -22.19 15.44
CA LYS A 354 15.05 -22.30 15.29
C LYS A 354 15.78 -21.94 16.57
N GLU A 355 15.38 -20.84 17.23
CA GLU A 355 15.99 -20.31 18.43
C GLU A 355 15.44 -20.95 19.72
N ASN A 356 14.50 -21.90 19.63
CA ASN A 356 13.84 -22.57 20.75
C ASN A 356 13.20 -21.59 21.76
N VAL A 357 12.67 -20.46 21.28
CA VAL A 357 11.85 -19.55 22.06
C VAL A 357 10.37 -19.94 21.93
N LYS A 358 9.50 -19.34 22.75
CA LYS A 358 8.06 -19.60 22.66
C LYS A 358 7.57 -19.17 21.29
N ILE A 359 7.04 -20.12 20.51
CA ILE A 359 6.40 -19.81 19.23
C ILE A 359 5.08 -19.10 19.53
N GLN A 360 4.92 -17.90 18.98
CA GLN A 360 3.69 -17.12 19.13
C GLN A 360 2.71 -17.50 18.02
N GLU A 361 1.42 -17.22 18.25
CA GLU A 361 0.36 -17.52 17.29
C GLU A 361 0.65 -16.92 15.91
N GLU A 362 0.28 -17.65 14.87
CA GLU A 362 0.39 -17.20 13.49
C GLU A 362 -0.64 -16.12 13.23
N SER A 363 -0.25 -15.08 12.50
CA SER A 363 -1.19 -14.06 12.05
C SER A 363 -1.90 -14.55 10.79
N GLN A 364 -3.22 -14.50 10.78
CA GLN A 364 -4.04 -14.78 9.61
C GLN A 364 -4.45 -13.48 8.95
N THR A 365 -4.40 -13.42 7.62
CA THR A 365 -4.98 -12.33 6.84
C THR A 365 -6.50 -12.31 7.05
N LEU A 366 -7.03 -11.21 7.61
CA LEU A 366 -8.45 -10.98 7.77
C LEU A 366 -9.05 -10.30 6.55
N ALA A 367 -8.33 -9.32 6.00
CA ALA A 367 -8.67 -8.60 4.79
C ALA A 367 -7.39 -8.04 4.17
N ASP A 368 -7.33 -7.97 2.86
CA ASP A 368 -6.22 -7.42 2.11
C ASP A 368 -6.71 -6.68 0.87
N ILE A 369 -5.90 -5.75 0.35
CA ILE A 369 -6.08 -5.16 -0.96
C ILE A 369 -4.77 -4.51 -1.42
N THR A 370 -4.45 -4.60 -2.71
CA THR A 370 -3.34 -3.82 -3.28
C THR A 370 -3.76 -2.37 -3.55
N PHE A 371 -2.81 -1.42 -3.47
CA PHE A 371 -3.07 -0.04 -3.85
C PHE A 371 -3.58 0.07 -5.28
N GLN A 372 -3.06 -0.76 -6.20
CA GLN A 372 -3.51 -0.81 -7.57
C GLN A 372 -5.01 -1.08 -7.66
N ASN A 373 -5.48 -2.12 -6.98
CA ASN A 373 -6.87 -2.52 -7.01
C ASN A 373 -7.77 -1.56 -6.23
N TYR A 374 -7.27 -0.96 -5.13
CA TYR A 374 -8.02 0.05 -4.40
C TYR A 374 -8.28 1.30 -5.25
N PHE A 375 -7.25 1.90 -5.84
CA PHE A 375 -7.41 3.13 -6.63
C PHE A 375 -8.16 2.91 -7.95
N ARG A 376 -8.16 1.69 -8.49
CA ARG A 376 -8.99 1.32 -9.66
C ARG A 376 -10.50 1.29 -9.37
N MET A 377 -10.92 1.31 -8.12
CA MET A 377 -12.35 1.34 -7.75
C MET A 377 -12.97 2.73 -7.96
N TYR A 378 -12.18 3.78 -8.00
CA TYR A 378 -12.71 5.12 -8.24
C TYR A 378 -13.24 5.27 -9.66
N ASN A 379 -14.42 5.91 -9.79
CA ASN A 379 -15.00 6.20 -11.09
C ASN A 379 -14.09 7.11 -11.94
N LYS A 380 -13.36 8.02 -11.28
CA LYS A 380 -12.37 8.89 -11.89
C LYS A 380 -11.13 8.98 -11.00
N LEU A 381 -10.00 8.54 -11.51
CA LEU A 381 -8.69 8.61 -10.88
C LEU A 381 -7.84 9.65 -11.60
N ALA A 382 -7.21 10.53 -10.85
CA ALA A 382 -6.23 11.49 -11.35
C ALA A 382 -5.00 11.51 -10.44
N GLY A 383 -3.87 11.98 -10.94
CA GLY A 383 -2.66 12.07 -10.16
C GLY A 383 -1.79 13.26 -10.53
N MET A 384 -0.96 13.70 -9.60
CA MET A 384 0.01 14.77 -9.85
C MET A 384 1.36 14.45 -9.22
N THR A 385 2.43 14.80 -9.90
CA THR A 385 3.82 14.67 -9.41
C THR A 385 4.77 15.49 -10.29
N GLY A 386 6.03 15.63 -9.87
CA GLY A 386 7.09 16.26 -10.67
C GLY A 386 7.81 15.31 -11.63
N THR A 387 7.55 14.00 -11.60
CA THR A 387 8.43 12.96 -12.16
C THR A 387 7.72 11.74 -12.74
N ALA A 388 6.50 11.88 -13.29
CA ALA A 388 5.71 10.74 -13.80
C ALA A 388 6.17 10.20 -15.16
N GLN A 389 6.79 11.03 -16.01
CA GLN A 389 7.08 10.69 -17.41
C GLN A 389 7.99 9.46 -17.57
N THR A 390 8.85 9.19 -16.59
CA THR A 390 9.73 8.02 -16.62
C THR A 390 8.96 6.71 -16.51
N GLU A 391 7.82 6.73 -15.81
CA GLU A 391 6.95 5.57 -15.53
C GLU A 391 5.62 5.63 -16.34
N ALA A 392 5.55 6.47 -17.39
CA ALA A 392 4.31 6.68 -18.17
C ALA A 392 3.75 5.36 -18.75
N THR A 393 4.61 4.41 -19.10
CA THR A 393 4.19 3.09 -19.59
C THR A 393 3.46 2.29 -18.52
N GLU A 394 3.98 2.29 -17.30
CA GLU A 394 3.38 1.60 -16.15
C GLU A 394 2.04 2.23 -15.77
N PHE A 395 1.97 3.55 -15.68
CA PHE A 395 0.71 4.26 -15.42
C PHE A 395 -0.37 3.95 -16.46
N SER A 396 0.02 3.87 -17.74
CA SER A 396 -0.92 3.54 -18.81
C SER A 396 -1.38 2.07 -18.75
N GLN A 397 -0.46 1.12 -18.51
CA GLN A 397 -0.79 -0.31 -18.54
C GLN A 397 -1.55 -0.78 -17.29
N ILE A 398 -1.18 -0.29 -16.10
CA ILE A 398 -1.76 -0.73 -14.84
C ILE A 398 -3.02 0.08 -14.49
N TYR A 399 -2.98 1.40 -14.63
CA TYR A 399 -4.03 2.31 -14.15
C TYR A 399 -4.84 2.95 -15.26
N SER A 400 -4.50 2.71 -16.53
CA SER A 400 -5.08 3.38 -17.70
C SER A 400 -4.95 4.91 -17.66
N LEU A 401 -3.90 5.43 -17.03
CA LEU A 401 -3.64 6.84 -16.86
C LEU A 401 -2.62 7.35 -17.89
N ASP A 402 -3.01 8.36 -18.68
CA ASP A 402 -2.07 9.11 -19.54
C ASP A 402 -1.30 10.15 -18.70
N VAL A 403 0.01 10.29 -18.95
CA VAL A 403 0.84 11.33 -18.34
C VAL A 403 0.97 12.52 -19.28
N ILE A 404 0.62 13.71 -18.78
CA ILE A 404 0.78 14.97 -19.51
C ILE A 404 1.83 15.82 -18.81
N SER A 405 2.98 16.03 -19.46
CA SER A 405 4.04 16.91 -18.97
C SER A 405 3.69 18.36 -19.29
N ILE A 406 3.50 19.15 -18.25
CA ILE A 406 3.08 20.56 -18.34
C ILE A 406 4.35 21.43 -18.27
N PRO A 407 4.50 22.43 -19.17
CA PRO A 407 5.63 23.32 -19.13
C PRO A 407 5.65 24.13 -17.82
N THR A 408 6.84 24.50 -17.34
CA THR A 408 6.99 25.38 -16.16
C THR A 408 6.54 26.80 -16.48
N ASN A 409 6.01 27.51 -15.48
CA ASN A 409 5.58 28.91 -15.62
C ASN A 409 6.77 29.81 -16.04
N ILE A 410 7.92 29.61 -15.41
CA ILE A 410 9.17 30.28 -15.78
C ILE A 410 10.18 29.21 -16.19
N PRO A 411 10.96 29.41 -17.27
CA PRO A 411 11.96 28.46 -17.71
C PRO A 411 12.98 28.11 -16.62
N ILE A 412 13.35 26.83 -16.52
CA ILE A 412 14.33 26.33 -15.54
C ILE A 412 15.70 26.89 -15.85
N LYS A 413 16.36 27.52 -14.86
CA LYS A 413 17.72 28.05 -14.96
C LYS A 413 18.76 27.16 -14.25
N ARG A 414 18.32 26.04 -13.61
CA ARG A 414 19.22 25.09 -12.95
C ARG A 414 20.17 24.44 -13.95
N GLN A 415 21.42 24.31 -13.52
CA GLN A 415 22.47 23.63 -14.27
C GLN A 415 22.66 22.21 -13.73
N ASP A 416 22.27 21.22 -14.51
CA ASP A 416 22.50 19.80 -14.18
C ASP A 416 23.83 19.38 -14.81
N LYS A 417 24.88 19.22 -13.96
CA LYS A 417 26.24 18.85 -14.39
C LYS A 417 26.33 17.33 -14.61
N ASP A 418 27.30 16.92 -15.46
CA ASP A 418 27.62 15.51 -15.68
C ASP A 418 28.13 14.86 -14.37
N ASP A 419 27.89 13.54 -14.23
CA ASP A 419 28.30 12.77 -13.06
C ASP A 419 29.82 12.66 -12.95
N LEU A 420 30.34 12.66 -11.71
CA LEU A 420 31.74 12.35 -11.40
C LEU A 420 31.84 10.92 -10.85
N ILE A 421 32.68 10.09 -11.49
CA ILE A 421 32.82 8.70 -11.09
C ILE A 421 34.23 8.43 -10.60
N TYR A 422 34.32 7.89 -9.38
CA TYR A 422 35.56 7.53 -8.68
C TYR A 422 35.72 6.01 -8.62
N LYS A 423 36.95 5.52 -8.42
CA LYS A 423 37.22 4.08 -8.28
C LYS A 423 36.63 3.54 -6.99
N THR A 424 36.83 4.24 -5.87
CA THR A 424 36.45 3.81 -4.53
C THR A 424 35.45 4.76 -3.87
N GLN A 425 34.71 4.26 -2.89
CA GLN A 425 33.80 5.08 -2.08
C GLN A 425 34.55 6.12 -1.26
N ASN A 426 35.74 5.78 -0.73
CA ASN A 426 36.54 6.70 0.07
C ASN A 426 36.99 7.93 -0.73
N GLU A 427 37.41 7.76 -1.99
CA GLU A 427 37.75 8.86 -2.89
C GLU A 427 36.53 9.76 -3.15
N LYS A 428 35.38 9.15 -3.45
CA LYS A 428 34.11 9.83 -3.63
C LYS A 428 33.74 10.68 -2.41
N PHE A 429 33.82 10.11 -1.20
CA PHE A 429 33.47 10.81 0.03
C PHE A 429 34.37 12.01 0.26
N LYS A 430 35.68 11.87 0.08
CA LYS A 430 36.64 12.98 0.18
C LYS A 430 36.31 14.11 -0.81
N ALA A 431 36.00 13.75 -2.06
CA ALA A 431 35.66 14.73 -3.09
C ALA A 431 34.34 15.48 -2.76
N VAL A 432 33.32 14.80 -2.24
CA VAL A 432 32.08 15.41 -1.80
C VAL A 432 32.33 16.40 -0.65
N ILE A 433 33.13 16.03 0.35
CA ILE A 433 33.46 16.91 1.47
C ILE A 433 34.20 18.16 0.99
N GLU A 434 35.18 18.02 0.09
CA GLU A 434 35.91 19.17 -0.48
C GLU A 434 34.97 20.11 -1.27
N GLU A 435 34.01 19.57 -2.01
CA GLU A 435 33.03 20.39 -2.73
C GLU A 435 32.08 21.11 -1.77
N ILE A 436 31.65 20.45 -0.68
CA ILE A 436 30.85 21.09 0.39
C ILE A 436 31.63 22.24 1.03
N LYS A 437 32.94 22.06 1.32
CA LYS A 437 33.79 23.14 1.85
C LYS A 437 33.86 24.33 0.91
N LYS A 438 34.06 24.08 -0.41
CA LYS A 438 34.12 25.13 -1.42
C LYS A 438 32.82 25.91 -1.54
N ALA A 439 31.68 25.23 -1.51
CA ALA A 439 30.37 25.87 -1.58
C ALA A 439 30.09 26.66 -0.28
N ASN A 440 30.32 26.07 0.87
CA ASN A 440 30.09 26.69 2.18
C ASN A 440 30.96 27.94 2.38
N SER A 441 32.25 27.89 1.96
CA SER A 441 33.14 29.06 2.05
C SER A 441 32.68 30.26 1.18
N LYS A 442 31.90 30.01 0.11
CA LYS A 442 31.24 31.02 -0.70
C LYS A 442 29.92 31.51 -0.13
N GLY A 443 29.43 30.86 0.94
CA GLY A 443 28.09 31.10 1.51
C GLY A 443 26.95 30.44 0.71
N GLN A 444 27.25 29.59 -0.27
CA GLN A 444 26.24 28.90 -1.06
C GLN A 444 25.63 27.72 -0.24
N PRO A 445 24.29 27.61 -0.14
CA PRO A 445 23.67 26.49 0.56
C PRO A 445 23.81 25.18 -0.23
N VAL A 446 24.01 24.08 0.51
CA VAL A 446 24.22 22.74 -0.06
C VAL A 446 23.21 21.76 0.53
N LEU A 447 22.52 21.03 -0.34
CA LEU A 447 21.71 19.88 0.04
C LEU A 447 22.37 18.60 -0.46
N VAL A 448 22.79 17.75 0.46
CA VAL A 448 23.43 16.45 0.17
C VAL A 448 22.38 15.35 0.21
N GLY A 449 22.10 14.73 -0.93
CA GLY A 449 21.20 13.59 -1.04
C GLY A 449 21.94 12.26 -0.87
N THR A 450 21.47 11.42 0.05
CA THR A 450 21.98 10.07 0.32
C THR A 450 20.90 9.03 0.07
N ALA A 451 21.28 7.81 -0.34
CA ALA A 451 20.32 6.74 -0.59
C ALA A 451 19.88 6.00 0.69
N SER A 452 20.65 6.07 1.77
CA SER A 452 20.31 5.40 3.03
C SER A 452 20.68 6.25 4.26
N ILE A 453 20.08 5.91 5.40
CA ILE A 453 20.39 6.54 6.69
C ILE A 453 21.84 6.27 7.08
N GLU A 454 22.31 5.05 6.87
CA GLU A 454 23.70 4.68 7.14
C GLU A 454 24.70 5.61 6.40
N ARG A 455 24.43 5.87 5.11
CA ARG A 455 25.25 6.81 4.33
C ARG A 455 25.17 8.23 4.88
N SER A 456 24.00 8.66 5.35
CA SER A 456 23.84 9.96 5.98
C SER A 456 24.71 10.08 7.24
N GLU A 457 24.81 9.02 8.05
CA GLU A 457 25.63 8.98 9.26
C GLU A 457 27.13 9.01 8.94
N VAL A 458 27.58 8.34 7.87
CA VAL A 458 28.98 8.43 7.40
C VAL A 458 29.33 9.89 7.06
N PHE A 459 28.51 10.59 6.27
CA PHE A 459 28.73 11.99 5.94
C PHE A 459 28.64 12.90 7.17
N HIS A 460 27.70 12.63 8.08
CA HIS A 460 27.61 13.36 9.36
C HIS A 460 28.93 13.29 10.13
N ASN A 461 29.44 12.08 10.34
CA ASN A 461 30.70 11.87 11.08
C ASN A 461 31.91 12.56 10.40
N MET A 462 31.93 12.55 9.06
CA MET A 462 33.00 13.23 8.30
C MET A 462 32.90 14.76 8.44
N LEU A 463 31.70 15.35 8.31
CA LEU A 463 31.50 16.80 8.47
C LEU A 463 31.75 17.28 9.89
N VAL A 464 31.46 16.48 10.92
CA VAL A 464 31.81 16.76 12.31
C VAL A 464 33.33 16.82 12.49
N LYS A 465 34.10 15.88 11.90
CA LYS A 465 35.57 15.90 11.92
C LYS A 465 36.13 17.16 11.27
N GLU A 466 35.50 17.61 10.17
CA GLU A 466 35.90 18.82 9.44
C GLU A 466 35.35 20.12 10.05
N LYS A 467 34.61 20.04 11.16
CA LYS A 467 33.98 21.15 11.87
C LYS A 467 33.05 22.01 11.01
N ILE A 468 32.35 21.41 10.06
CA ILE A 468 31.36 22.07 9.21
C ILE A 468 29.99 21.97 9.88
N PRO A 469 29.34 23.11 10.23
CA PRO A 469 27.96 23.08 10.76
C PRO A 469 27.01 22.49 9.72
N HIS A 470 26.18 21.55 10.13
CA HIS A 470 25.24 20.92 9.24
C HIS A 470 24.03 20.33 10.00
N HIS A 471 22.96 20.10 9.28
CA HIS A 471 21.76 19.41 9.76
C HIS A 471 21.61 18.06 9.05
N VAL A 472 21.11 17.04 9.78
CA VAL A 472 20.82 15.74 9.22
C VAL A 472 19.33 15.48 9.37
N LEU A 473 18.68 15.15 8.27
CA LEU A 473 17.26 14.77 8.23
C LEU A 473 17.14 13.26 8.26
N ASN A 474 16.64 12.78 9.39
CA ASN A 474 16.30 11.38 9.60
C ASN A 474 14.78 11.26 9.61
N ALA A 475 14.18 10.44 8.77
CA ALA A 475 12.73 10.24 8.57
C ALA A 475 11.92 9.85 9.84
N LYS A 476 12.20 10.49 10.99
CA LYS A 476 11.61 10.17 12.30
C LYS A 476 10.55 11.14 12.78
N ASN A 477 10.54 12.38 12.29
CA ASN A 477 9.59 13.39 12.73
C ASN A 477 9.33 14.41 11.61
N HIS A 478 8.26 14.19 10.88
CA HIS A 478 7.89 14.97 9.69
C HIS A 478 7.72 16.48 9.94
N GLU A 479 7.26 16.88 11.12
CA GLU A 479 7.09 18.30 11.45
C GLU A 479 8.45 19.01 11.66
N GLN A 480 9.38 18.37 12.37
CA GLN A 480 10.73 18.90 12.55
C GLN A 480 11.51 18.90 11.25
N GLU A 481 11.33 17.91 10.41
CA GLU A 481 11.93 17.86 9.08
C GLU A 481 11.48 19.02 8.21
N ALA A 482 10.19 19.36 8.24
CA ALA A 482 9.65 20.47 7.47
C ALA A 482 10.33 21.82 7.83
N LEU A 483 10.61 22.04 9.12
CA LEU A 483 11.32 23.23 9.58
C LEU A 483 12.77 23.26 9.14
N ILE A 484 13.49 22.14 9.29
CA ILE A 484 14.90 22.03 8.88
C ILE A 484 15.05 22.22 7.37
N ILE A 485 14.13 21.67 6.57
CA ILE A 485 14.14 21.82 5.10
C ILE A 485 13.89 23.28 4.68
N GLN A 486 13.00 23.99 5.35
CA GLN A 486 12.79 25.43 5.07
C GLN A 486 14.07 26.23 5.28
N ASP A 487 14.87 25.86 6.26
CA ASP A 487 16.14 26.51 6.57
C ASP A 487 17.31 26.07 5.67
N ALA A 488 17.15 24.99 4.90
CA ALA A 488 18.18 24.48 3.98
C ALA A 488 18.55 25.46 2.85
N GLY A 489 17.73 26.47 2.58
CA GLY A 489 18.00 27.54 1.61
C GLY A 489 18.75 28.74 2.16
N LYS A 490 19.06 28.79 3.46
CA LYS A 490 19.78 29.92 4.09
C LYS A 490 21.26 29.92 3.74
N LYS A 491 21.89 31.08 3.83
CA LYS A 491 23.31 31.31 3.52
C LYS A 491 24.23 30.35 4.26
N GLY A 492 25.02 29.59 3.52
CA GLY A 492 25.99 28.65 4.05
C GLY A 492 25.38 27.43 4.75
N ALA A 493 24.05 27.16 4.63
CA ALA A 493 23.43 25.99 5.19
C ALA A 493 23.95 24.72 4.50
N VAL A 494 24.28 23.71 5.29
CA VAL A 494 24.61 22.37 4.80
C VAL A 494 23.60 21.40 5.40
N THR A 495 22.83 20.73 4.54
CA THR A 495 21.79 19.80 4.97
C THR A 495 22.02 18.44 4.31
N ILE A 496 22.09 17.38 5.11
CA ILE A 496 22.13 16.00 4.62
C ILE A 496 20.71 15.46 4.72
N ALA A 497 20.18 14.90 3.64
CA ALA A 497 18.85 14.35 3.60
C ALA A 497 18.83 13.01 2.85
N THR A 498 18.04 12.04 3.34
CA THR A 498 17.69 10.88 2.53
C THR A 498 16.69 11.30 1.43
N ASN A 499 16.54 10.46 0.42
CA ASN A 499 15.67 10.72 -0.74
C ASN A 499 14.22 11.09 -0.37
N MET A 500 13.67 10.50 0.70
CA MET A 500 12.29 10.72 1.15
C MET A 500 12.12 11.89 2.12
N ALA A 501 13.18 12.27 2.82
CA ALA A 501 13.11 13.32 3.85
C ALA A 501 12.74 14.70 3.26
N GLY A 502 11.79 15.38 3.89
CA GLY A 502 11.32 16.71 3.50
C GLY A 502 10.56 16.74 2.17
N ARG A 503 9.95 15.65 1.71
CA ARG A 503 9.12 15.61 0.51
C ARG A 503 7.88 16.48 0.69
N GLY A 504 7.44 17.17 -0.36
CA GLY A 504 6.28 18.08 -0.29
C GLY A 504 6.57 19.42 0.38
N VAL A 505 7.78 19.66 0.88
CA VAL A 505 8.19 20.95 1.49
C VAL A 505 9.05 21.74 0.51
N ASP A 506 8.76 23.05 0.41
CA ASP A 506 9.47 23.97 -0.48
C ASP A 506 10.69 24.59 0.22
N ILE A 507 11.84 24.61 -0.48
CA ILE A 507 13.08 25.28 -0.03
C ILE A 507 13.10 26.67 -0.66
N LYS A 508 12.92 27.69 0.17
CA LYS A 508 12.94 29.09 -0.28
C LYS A 508 14.37 29.64 -0.21
N ILE A 509 14.76 30.36 -1.23
CA ILE A 509 16.04 31.07 -1.28
C ILE A 509 15.80 32.58 -1.42
N ASP A 510 16.67 33.39 -0.82
CA ASP A 510 16.64 34.83 -0.92
C ASP A 510 17.47 35.35 -2.13
N ASP A 511 17.47 36.69 -2.33
CA ASP A 511 18.16 37.30 -3.47
C ASP A 511 19.68 37.18 -3.36
N GLU A 512 20.22 37.15 -2.14
CA GLU A 512 21.66 36.94 -1.92
C GLU A 512 22.07 35.55 -2.42
N ILE A 513 21.30 34.53 -2.09
CA ILE A 513 21.56 33.17 -2.52
C ILE A 513 21.35 33.00 -4.04
N ARG A 514 20.36 33.70 -4.62
CA ARG A 514 20.20 33.75 -6.09
C ARG A 514 21.44 34.30 -6.77
N ALA A 515 22.05 35.34 -6.22
CA ALA A 515 23.29 35.94 -6.75
C ALA A 515 24.51 34.99 -6.62
N LEU A 516 24.53 34.10 -5.61
CA LEU A 516 25.57 33.08 -5.42
C LEU A 516 25.39 31.83 -6.32
N GLY A 517 24.35 31.76 -7.15
CA GLY A 517 24.05 30.65 -8.03
C GLY A 517 22.98 29.67 -7.51
N GLY A 518 22.29 30.04 -6.44
CA GLY A 518 21.18 29.28 -5.87
C GLY A 518 21.61 28.06 -5.05
N LEU A 519 20.65 27.16 -4.75
CA LEU A 519 20.88 25.95 -3.99
C LEU A 519 21.72 24.93 -4.80
N TYR A 520 22.73 24.38 -4.17
CA TYR A 520 23.57 23.33 -4.76
C TYR A 520 23.12 21.95 -4.24
N ILE A 521 22.70 21.08 -5.17
CA ILE A 521 22.32 19.70 -4.90
C ILE A 521 23.52 18.79 -5.18
N ILE A 522 23.95 18.04 -4.18
CA ILE A 522 24.98 17.01 -4.30
C ILE A 522 24.33 15.65 -4.07
N GLY A 523 24.23 14.82 -5.12
CA GLY A 523 23.85 13.42 -4.98
C GLY A 523 25.07 12.55 -4.71
N THR A 524 25.06 11.74 -3.66
CA THR A 524 26.19 10.89 -3.28
C THR A 524 26.20 9.54 -3.97
N GLU A 525 25.11 9.19 -4.63
CA GLU A 525 24.93 8.00 -5.44
C GLU A 525 23.69 8.15 -6.33
N ARG A 526 23.59 7.32 -7.38
CA ARG A 526 22.38 7.22 -8.19
C ARG A 526 21.44 6.20 -7.56
N HIS A 527 20.17 6.57 -7.48
CA HIS A 527 19.14 5.66 -7.00
C HIS A 527 18.78 4.63 -8.08
N GLU A 528 18.09 3.57 -7.70
CA GLU A 528 17.61 2.54 -8.61
C GLU A 528 16.64 3.07 -9.67
N SER A 529 15.94 4.17 -9.39
CA SER A 529 15.03 4.85 -10.30
C SER A 529 15.50 6.27 -10.63
N ARG A 530 15.50 6.60 -11.92
CA ARG A 530 15.80 7.96 -12.44
C ARG A 530 14.84 9.01 -11.89
N ARG A 531 13.65 8.60 -11.54
CA ARG A 531 12.60 9.42 -10.96
C ARG A 531 13.05 10.02 -9.62
N ILE A 532 13.62 9.22 -8.74
CA ILE A 532 14.14 9.67 -7.43
C ILE A 532 15.27 10.68 -7.62
N ASP A 533 16.18 10.44 -8.55
CA ASP A 533 17.24 11.39 -8.91
C ASP A 533 16.66 12.74 -9.39
N ASN A 534 15.61 12.69 -10.22
CA ASN A 534 14.92 13.89 -10.70
C ASN A 534 14.17 14.63 -9.59
N GLN A 535 13.62 13.92 -8.61
CA GLN A 535 13.01 14.55 -7.42
C GLN A 535 14.06 15.27 -6.58
N LEU A 536 15.24 14.66 -6.39
CA LEU A 536 16.34 15.29 -5.67
C LEU A 536 16.81 16.55 -6.42
N ARG A 537 17.07 16.47 -7.73
CA ARG A 537 17.40 17.65 -8.56
C ARG A 537 16.33 18.73 -8.50
N GLY A 538 15.05 18.34 -8.48
CA GLY A 538 13.89 19.23 -8.44
C GLY A 538 13.76 20.04 -7.16
N ARG A 539 14.60 19.81 -6.15
CA ARG A 539 14.65 20.65 -4.94
C ARG A 539 15.33 22.00 -5.17
N ALA A 540 16.12 22.15 -6.24
CA ALA A 540 16.74 23.40 -6.67
C ALA A 540 16.20 23.87 -8.03
N GLY A 541 16.33 25.18 -8.31
CA GLY A 541 15.95 25.78 -9.59
C GLY A 541 14.44 25.88 -9.77
N ARG A 542 13.69 26.23 -8.73
CA ARG A 542 12.24 26.40 -8.74
C ARG A 542 11.85 27.79 -9.18
N GLN A 543 10.73 27.93 -9.89
CA GLN A 543 10.15 29.23 -10.34
C GLN A 543 11.19 30.17 -10.98
N GLY A 544 12.11 29.61 -11.79
CA GLY A 544 13.15 30.38 -12.47
C GLY A 544 14.35 30.76 -11.63
N ASP A 545 14.46 30.28 -10.39
CA ASP A 545 15.64 30.43 -9.56
C ASP A 545 16.84 29.72 -10.17
N PRO A 546 18.06 30.22 -10.00
CA PRO A 546 19.27 29.49 -10.33
C PRO A 546 19.46 28.31 -9.38
N GLY A 547 20.25 27.33 -9.79
CA GLY A 547 20.62 26.18 -8.99
C GLY A 547 21.65 25.31 -9.71
N ILE A 548 22.29 24.43 -8.98
CA ILE A 548 23.25 23.48 -9.53
C ILE A 548 22.90 22.08 -9.00
N SER A 549 23.05 21.07 -9.84
CA SER A 549 23.00 19.69 -9.36
C SER A 549 24.16 18.89 -9.94
N ARG A 550 24.73 17.99 -9.12
CA ARG A 550 25.80 17.07 -9.53
C ARG A 550 25.74 15.79 -8.71
N PHE A 551 25.98 14.66 -9.38
CA PHE A 551 26.10 13.35 -8.71
C PHE A 551 27.57 12.93 -8.65
N TYR A 552 27.95 12.37 -7.49
CA TYR A 552 29.25 11.80 -7.20
C TYR A 552 29.08 10.29 -6.99
N LEU A 553 29.69 9.50 -7.84
CA LEU A 553 29.50 8.05 -7.92
C LEU A 553 30.81 7.30 -7.67
N SER A 554 30.69 6.04 -7.24
CA SER A 554 31.81 5.11 -7.14
C SER A 554 31.48 3.80 -7.85
N LEU A 555 32.49 3.12 -8.38
CA LEU A 555 32.31 1.77 -8.93
C LEU A 555 31.86 0.75 -7.90
N GLU A 556 32.04 1.06 -6.61
CA GLU A 556 31.60 0.24 -5.47
C GLU A 556 30.15 0.49 -5.09
N ASP A 557 29.47 1.50 -5.68
CA ASP A 557 28.06 1.76 -5.44
C ASP A 557 27.21 0.60 -6.00
N ASN A 558 26.16 0.19 -5.28
CA ASN A 558 25.37 -1.00 -5.60
C ASN A 558 24.87 -1.05 -7.04
N LEU A 559 24.35 0.07 -7.57
CA LEU A 559 23.85 0.14 -8.93
C LEU A 559 24.96 -0.16 -9.97
N LEU A 560 26.15 0.42 -9.79
CA LEU A 560 27.28 0.24 -10.71
C LEU A 560 27.91 -1.15 -10.55
N ARG A 561 28.05 -1.65 -9.32
CA ARG A 561 28.58 -2.99 -9.03
C ARG A 561 27.74 -4.09 -9.70
N ILE A 562 26.40 -4.01 -9.60
CA ILE A 562 25.49 -5.08 -10.07
C ILE A 562 25.26 -4.99 -11.60
N PHE A 563 25.07 -3.79 -12.14
CA PHE A 563 24.55 -3.61 -13.51
C PHE A 563 25.53 -3.01 -14.53
N GLY A 564 26.68 -2.54 -14.11
CA GLY A 564 27.58 -1.84 -15.03
C GLY A 564 29.06 -1.84 -14.69
N GLY A 565 29.44 -2.30 -13.51
CA GLY A 565 30.78 -2.13 -12.97
C GLY A 565 31.91 -2.63 -13.85
N ASP A 566 31.81 -3.84 -14.41
CA ASP A 566 32.90 -4.45 -15.19
C ASP A 566 33.22 -3.68 -16.47
N ARG A 567 32.22 -3.16 -17.17
CA ARG A 567 32.42 -2.38 -18.38
C ARG A 567 33.08 -1.03 -18.10
N ILE A 568 32.62 -0.35 -17.06
CA ILE A 568 33.15 0.95 -16.64
C ILE A 568 34.54 0.77 -16.05
N LYS A 569 34.75 -0.27 -15.23
CA LYS A 569 36.09 -0.62 -14.71
C LYS A 569 37.10 -0.85 -15.81
N ASN A 570 36.76 -1.65 -16.83
CA ASN A 570 37.62 -1.88 -17.99
C ASN A 570 37.94 -0.58 -18.78
N ILE A 571 37.00 0.37 -18.80
CA ILE A 571 37.26 1.68 -19.42
C ILE A 571 38.23 2.49 -18.54
N MET A 572 38.04 2.49 -17.21
CA MET A 572 38.92 3.20 -16.28
C MET A 572 40.37 2.64 -16.31
N ASP A 573 40.51 1.33 -16.33
CA ASP A 573 41.80 0.66 -16.36
C ASP A 573 42.53 0.92 -17.68
N ARG A 574 41.79 0.98 -18.83
CA ARG A 574 42.36 1.33 -20.15
C ARG A 574 42.77 2.80 -20.25
N LEU A 575 42.12 3.69 -19.53
CA LEU A 575 42.42 5.13 -19.51
C LEU A 575 43.55 5.49 -18.55
N GLY A 576 44.05 4.53 -17.75
CA GLY A 576 45.18 4.73 -16.85
C GLY A 576 44.91 5.76 -15.74
N ILE A 577 43.67 5.83 -15.24
CA ILE A 577 43.24 6.82 -14.25
C ILE A 577 43.92 6.53 -12.91
N GLU A 578 44.57 7.55 -12.36
CA GLU A 578 45.28 7.47 -11.07
C GLU A 578 44.28 7.49 -9.87
N GLU A 579 44.77 7.13 -8.69
CA GLU A 579 44.00 7.19 -7.44
C GLU A 579 43.63 8.64 -7.10
N GLY A 580 42.35 8.90 -6.85
CA GLY A 580 41.80 10.24 -6.58
C GLY A 580 41.32 11.01 -7.82
N GLU A 581 41.57 10.54 -9.02
CA GLU A 581 41.03 11.16 -10.26
C GLU A 581 39.60 10.66 -10.54
N SER A 582 38.74 11.58 -11.01
CA SER A 582 37.39 11.27 -11.43
C SER A 582 37.21 11.25 -12.93
N ILE A 583 36.29 10.44 -13.41
CA ILE A 583 35.84 10.54 -14.82
C ILE A 583 34.61 11.44 -14.88
N GLU A 584 34.69 12.46 -15.74
CA GLU A 584 33.56 13.27 -16.16
C GLU A 584 33.31 12.99 -17.65
N SER A 585 32.26 12.21 -17.97
CA SER A 585 31.97 11.83 -19.36
C SER A 585 30.47 11.54 -19.53
N ARG A 586 29.88 12.19 -20.54
CA ARG A 586 28.51 11.94 -20.99
C ARG A 586 28.25 10.49 -21.39
N ILE A 587 29.29 9.79 -21.88
CA ILE A 587 29.17 8.38 -22.27
C ILE A 587 28.94 7.54 -21.02
N VAL A 588 29.65 7.81 -19.94
CA VAL A 588 29.54 7.08 -18.68
C VAL A 588 28.24 7.43 -17.97
N THR A 589 27.85 8.70 -17.93
CA THR A 589 26.53 9.11 -17.40
C THR A 589 25.40 8.39 -18.13
N ARG A 590 25.45 8.27 -19.47
CA ARG A 590 24.46 7.48 -20.23
C ARG A 590 24.50 5.99 -19.92
N ALA A 591 25.66 5.43 -19.62
CA ALA A 591 25.78 4.01 -19.24
C ALA A 591 25.07 3.76 -17.88
N VAL A 592 25.22 4.67 -16.92
CA VAL A 592 24.52 4.65 -15.64
C VAL A 592 23.00 4.77 -15.83
N GLU A 593 22.54 5.72 -16.66
CA GLU A 593 21.12 5.84 -16.99
C GLU A 593 20.54 4.58 -17.64
N ASN A 594 21.31 3.90 -18.47
CA ASN A 594 20.86 2.63 -19.06
C ASN A 594 20.82 1.49 -18.05
N ALA A 595 21.71 1.49 -17.04
CA ALA A 595 21.64 0.56 -15.92
C ALA A 595 20.35 0.81 -15.10
N GLN A 596 20.04 2.07 -14.76
CA GLN A 596 18.81 2.43 -14.08
C GLN A 596 17.56 1.97 -14.86
N LYS A 597 17.51 2.19 -16.18
CA LYS A 597 16.39 1.72 -17.02
C LYS A 597 16.18 0.20 -16.94
N LYS A 598 17.26 -0.58 -16.83
CA LYS A 598 17.14 -2.04 -16.67
C LYS A 598 16.54 -2.40 -15.30
N VAL A 599 16.99 -1.72 -14.25
CA VAL A 599 16.45 -1.91 -12.90
C VAL A 599 14.97 -1.51 -12.83
N GLU A 600 14.62 -0.35 -13.37
CA GLU A 600 13.24 0.10 -13.50
C GLU A 600 12.37 -0.93 -14.22
N SER A 601 12.87 -1.51 -15.33
CA SER A 601 12.15 -2.55 -16.08
C SER A 601 11.98 -3.83 -15.25
N LEU A 602 12.99 -4.27 -14.51
CA LEU A 602 12.89 -5.44 -13.62
C LEU A 602 11.85 -5.21 -12.51
N HIS A 603 11.86 -4.04 -11.89
CA HIS A 603 10.87 -3.71 -10.86
C HIS A 603 9.46 -3.61 -11.43
N PHE A 604 9.29 -3.07 -12.64
CA PHE A 604 8.01 -3.04 -13.32
C PHE A 604 7.48 -4.45 -13.61
N GLU A 605 8.31 -5.32 -14.19
CA GLU A 605 7.95 -6.72 -14.45
C GLU A 605 7.55 -7.45 -13.15
N SER A 606 8.30 -7.24 -12.07
CA SER A 606 7.98 -7.82 -10.76
C SER A 606 6.62 -7.32 -10.22
N ARG A 607 6.35 -6.00 -10.26
CA ARG A 607 5.05 -5.44 -9.84
C ARG A 607 3.91 -5.93 -10.72
N LYS A 608 4.12 -6.00 -12.03
CA LYS A 608 3.13 -6.52 -12.97
C LYS A 608 2.78 -7.99 -12.67
N HIS A 609 3.79 -8.81 -12.42
CA HIS A 609 3.61 -10.21 -12.07
C HIS A 609 2.81 -10.38 -10.76
N LEU A 610 3.15 -9.61 -9.73
CA LEU A 610 2.38 -9.60 -8.47
C LEU A 610 0.92 -9.21 -8.70
N LEU A 611 0.68 -8.20 -9.53
CA LEU A 611 -0.67 -7.75 -9.86
C LEU A 611 -1.47 -8.79 -10.62
N GLU A 612 -0.86 -9.53 -11.55
CA GLU A 612 -1.54 -10.59 -12.31
C GLU A 612 -2.10 -11.71 -11.40
N TYR A 613 -1.42 -12.00 -10.28
CA TYR A 613 -1.93 -12.90 -9.25
C TYR A 613 -3.02 -12.25 -8.40
N ASP A 614 -2.81 -10.99 -7.97
CA ASP A 614 -3.77 -10.29 -7.14
C ASP A 614 -5.07 -9.94 -7.89
N ASP A 615 -5.03 -9.72 -9.19
CA ASP A 615 -6.23 -9.50 -10.01
C ASP A 615 -7.22 -10.68 -9.94
N VAL A 616 -6.72 -11.92 -9.81
CA VAL A 616 -7.57 -13.10 -9.62
C VAL A 616 -8.26 -13.05 -8.26
N ALA A 617 -7.50 -12.81 -7.19
CA ALA A 617 -8.05 -12.66 -5.85
C ALA A 617 -9.03 -11.47 -5.76
N ASN A 618 -8.74 -10.39 -6.49
CA ASN A 618 -9.56 -9.18 -6.50
C ASN A 618 -10.94 -9.39 -7.14
N GLU A 619 -11.04 -10.18 -8.21
CA GLU A 619 -12.36 -10.52 -8.80
C GLU A 619 -13.20 -11.35 -7.84
N GLN A 620 -12.58 -12.26 -7.09
CA GLN A 620 -13.24 -13.03 -6.03
C GLN A 620 -13.66 -12.11 -4.88
N ARG A 621 -12.77 -11.22 -4.42
CA ARG A 621 -13.03 -10.20 -3.38
C ARG A 621 -14.20 -9.31 -3.73
N LYS A 622 -14.24 -8.76 -4.96
CA LYS A 622 -15.37 -7.95 -5.45
C LYS A 622 -16.70 -8.71 -5.37
N THR A 623 -16.69 -9.99 -5.72
CA THR A 623 -17.89 -10.82 -5.69
C THR A 623 -18.36 -11.05 -4.25
N ILE A 624 -17.46 -11.41 -3.34
CA ILE A 624 -17.77 -11.64 -1.92
C ILE A 624 -18.20 -10.33 -1.24
N TYR A 625 -17.47 -9.23 -1.45
CA TYR A 625 -17.80 -7.94 -0.83
C TYR A 625 -19.12 -7.35 -1.37
N ARG A 626 -19.42 -7.55 -2.66
CA ARG A 626 -20.73 -7.19 -3.21
C ARG A 626 -21.85 -7.99 -2.53
N TYR A 627 -21.69 -9.30 -2.43
CA TYR A 627 -22.66 -10.17 -1.77
C TYR A 627 -22.82 -9.81 -0.28
N ARG A 628 -21.73 -9.52 0.40
CA ARG A 628 -21.73 -9.03 1.78
C ARG A 628 -22.50 -7.71 1.92
N ASN A 629 -22.30 -6.78 1.00
CA ASN A 629 -23.03 -5.51 0.99
C ASN A 629 -24.54 -5.67 0.71
N GLU A 630 -24.91 -6.63 -0.14
CA GLU A 630 -26.31 -7.00 -0.36
C GLU A 630 -26.95 -7.53 0.94
N LEU A 631 -26.23 -8.40 1.67
CA LEU A 631 -26.69 -8.92 2.97
C LEU A 631 -26.82 -7.83 4.05
N LEU A 632 -26.02 -6.75 3.98
CA LEU A 632 -26.13 -5.62 4.88
C LEU A 632 -27.32 -4.69 4.58
N ASP A 633 -27.94 -4.80 3.42
CA ASP A 633 -29.14 -4.03 3.08
C ASP A 633 -30.36 -4.57 3.81
N GLU A 634 -31.03 -3.73 4.57
CA GLU A 634 -32.24 -4.12 5.35
C GLU A 634 -33.39 -4.61 4.45
N ASN A 635 -33.42 -4.19 3.20
CA ASN A 635 -34.45 -4.58 2.22
C ASN A 635 -34.11 -5.89 1.48
N TYR A 636 -32.90 -6.45 1.70
CA TYR A 636 -32.52 -7.71 1.06
C TYR A 636 -33.35 -8.88 1.61
N ASP A 637 -33.96 -9.66 0.71
CA ASP A 637 -34.74 -10.84 1.09
C ASP A 637 -33.85 -12.03 1.37
N ILE A 638 -33.28 -12.03 2.58
CA ILE A 638 -32.40 -13.12 3.04
C ILE A 638 -33.15 -14.43 3.14
N ARG A 639 -34.48 -14.41 3.42
CA ARG A 639 -35.29 -15.60 3.56
C ARG A 639 -35.42 -16.36 2.24
N ALA A 640 -35.69 -15.66 1.15
CA ALA A 640 -35.69 -16.27 -0.18
C ALA A 640 -34.33 -16.92 -0.50
N LYS A 641 -33.23 -16.28 -0.05
CA LYS A 641 -31.88 -16.84 -0.23
C LYS A 641 -31.64 -18.10 0.60
N ILE A 642 -32.10 -18.11 1.84
CA ILE A 642 -32.02 -19.30 2.72
C ILE A 642 -32.84 -20.44 2.13
N SER A 643 -34.08 -20.20 1.68
CA SER A 643 -34.91 -21.23 1.01
C SER A 643 -34.22 -21.80 -0.22
N GLN A 644 -33.61 -20.95 -1.07
CA GLN A 644 -32.81 -21.40 -2.21
C GLN A 644 -31.64 -22.29 -1.75
N ASN A 645 -30.93 -21.89 -0.70
CA ASN A 645 -29.79 -22.66 -0.18
C ASN A 645 -30.25 -23.99 0.41
N ILE A 646 -31.41 -24.06 1.07
CA ILE A 646 -32.01 -25.32 1.58
C ILE A 646 -32.29 -26.25 0.40
N ALA A 647 -32.86 -25.76 -0.70
CA ALA A 647 -33.14 -26.57 -1.87
C ALA A 647 -31.83 -27.11 -2.50
N GLU A 648 -30.81 -26.26 -2.66
CA GLU A 648 -29.50 -26.67 -3.18
C GLU A 648 -28.78 -27.66 -2.24
N TYR A 649 -28.85 -27.47 -0.92
CA TYR A 649 -28.32 -28.38 0.07
C TYR A 649 -29.03 -29.76 -0.01
N SER A 650 -30.35 -29.73 -0.08
CA SER A 650 -31.17 -30.95 -0.18
C SER A 650 -30.83 -31.77 -1.44
N ALA A 651 -30.70 -31.09 -2.58
CA ALA A 651 -30.31 -31.72 -3.82
C ALA A 651 -28.91 -32.35 -3.75
N ASN A 652 -27.93 -31.65 -3.19
CA ASN A 652 -26.55 -32.18 -3.06
C ASN A 652 -26.49 -33.36 -2.09
N VAL A 653 -27.08 -33.20 -0.91
CA VAL A 653 -27.07 -34.27 0.09
C VAL A 653 -27.81 -35.52 -0.44
N MET A 654 -28.94 -35.36 -1.12
CA MET A 654 -29.67 -36.50 -1.71
C MET A 654 -28.81 -37.20 -2.75
N ASN A 655 -28.13 -36.46 -3.64
CA ASN A 655 -27.24 -37.05 -4.66
C ASN A 655 -26.06 -37.82 -4.06
N ASP A 656 -25.51 -37.40 -2.92
CA ASP A 656 -24.40 -38.07 -2.23
C ASP A 656 -24.79 -39.47 -1.72
N TYR A 657 -26.10 -39.72 -1.46
CA TYR A 657 -26.59 -40.98 -0.89
C TYR A 657 -27.38 -41.84 -1.84
N ILE A 658 -27.56 -41.43 -3.10
CA ILE A 658 -28.11 -42.25 -4.16
C ILE A 658 -27.02 -43.18 -4.67
N LEU A 659 -27.27 -44.48 -4.65
CA LEU A 659 -26.29 -45.51 -4.98
C LEU A 659 -26.39 -45.96 -6.46
N ASP A 660 -27.46 -45.61 -7.18
CA ASP A 660 -27.67 -45.99 -8.57
C ASP A 660 -28.22 -44.81 -9.41
N GLU A 661 -28.01 -44.87 -10.73
CA GLU A 661 -28.47 -43.83 -11.66
C GLU A 661 -30.01 -43.75 -11.77
N SER A 662 -30.73 -44.79 -11.38
CA SER A 662 -32.20 -44.84 -11.39
C SER A 662 -32.84 -44.21 -10.16
N GLY A 663 -32.06 -43.93 -9.10
CA GLY A 663 -32.56 -43.40 -7.83
C GLY A 663 -33.35 -44.43 -7.01
N SER A 664 -33.33 -45.70 -7.42
CA SER A 664 -34.10 -46.79 -6.73
C SER A 664 -33.40 -47.31 -5.49
N ASN A 665 -32.10 -47.02 -5.33
CA ASN A 665 -31.32 -47.46 -4.18
C ASN A 665 -30.68 -46.25 -3.49
N VAL A 666 -31.23 -45.86 -2.33
CA VAL A 666 -30.75 -44.75 -1.50
C VAL A 666 -30.29 -45.28 -0.15
N ASN A 667 -29.13 -44.83 0.32
CA ASN A 667 -28.66 -45.16 1.67
C ASN A 667 -29.36 -44.30 2.73
N PHE A 668 -30.62 -44.63 3.04
CA PHE A 668 -31.44 -43.85 3.97
C PHE A 668 -30.92 -43.88 5.41
N GLU A 669 -30.21 -44.89 5.87
CA GLU A 669 -29.64 -44.89 7.24
C GLU A 669 -28.64 -43.79 7.41
N ASN A 670 -27.66 -43.66 6.49
CA ASN A 670 -26.67 -42.63 6.54
C ASN A 670 -27.26 -41.22 6.23
N LEU A 671 -28.22 -41.13 5.31
CA LEU A 671 -28.94 -39.89 5.05
C LEU A 671 -29.68 -39.37 6.28
N LYS A 672 -30.42 -40.24 7.00
CA LYS A 672 -31.09 -39.90 8.27
C LYS A 672 -30.12 -39.40 9.33
N ALA A 673 -29.00 -40.14 9.50
CA ALA A 673 -27.96 -39.73 10.46
C ALA A 673 -27.39 -38.36 10.13
N LYS A 674 -27.08 -38.09 8.85
CA LYS A 674 -26.56 -36.80 8.41
C LYS A 674 -27.54 -35.65 8.61
N ILE A 675 -28.78 -35.79 8.17
CA ILE A 675 -29.82 -34.76 8.34
C ILE A 675 -30.14 -34.51 9.82
N LEU A 676 -30.19 -35.54 10.65
CA LEU A 676 -30.36 -35.38 12.09
C LEU A 676 -29.18 -34.61 12.72
N TYR A 677 -27.97 -34.96 12.31
CA TYR A 677 -26.75 -34.32 12.85
C TYR A 677 -26.58 -32.87 12.36
N GLU A 678 -26.75 -32.59 11.06
CA GLU A 678 -26.51 -31.27 10.50
C GLU A 678 -27.71 -30.32 10.61
N CYS A 679 -28.95 -30.83 10.53
CA CYS A 679 -30.18 -30.03 10.50
C CYS A 679 -31.11 -30.29 11.70
N SER A 680 -30.74 -31.13 12.66
CA SER A 680 -31.58 -31.48 13.82
C SER A 680 -33.00 -31.88 13.45
N THR A 681 -33.18 -32.41 12.24
CA THR A 681 -34.48 -32.78 11.65
C THR A 681 -34.57 -34.28 11.44
N GLN A 682 -35.71 -34.88 11.83
CA GLN A 682 -35.97 -36.28 11.62
C GLN A 682 -36.68 -36.48 10.28
N ILE A 683 -36.21 -37.42 9.48
CA ILE A 683 -36.85 -37.84 8.22
C ILE A 683 -37.23 -39.32 8.28
N SER A 684 -38.31 -39.71 7.60
CA SER A 684 -38.78 -41.08 7.49
C SER A 684 -38.62 -41.60 6.08
N GLU A 685 -38.18 -42.85 5.95
CA GLU A 685 -38.05 -43.50 4.63
C GLU A 685 -39.37 -43.55 3.86
N LYS A 686 -40.49 -43.65 4.58
CA LYS A 686 -41.84 -43.65 4.02
C LYS A 686 -42.18 -42.36 3.28
N ASP A 687 -41.55 -41.26 3.61
CA ASP A 687 -41.80 -39.95 2.97
C ASP A 687 -41.23 -39.89 1.56
N PHE A 688 -40.37 -40.84 1.18
CA PHE A 688 -39.62 -40.87 -0.09
C PHE A 688 -39.99 -42.10 -0.96
N GLU A 689 -40.93 -42.95 -0.49
CA GLU A 689 -41.37 -44.13 -1.25
C GLU A 689 -42.04 -43.76 -2.58
N ASN A 690 -41.62 -44.38 -3.65
CA ASN A 690 -42.15 -44.21 -5.02
C ASN A 690 -41.92 -42.82 -5.65
N LEU A 691 -40.94 -42.04 -5.16
CA LEU A 691 -40.58 -40.76 -5.71
C LEU A 691 -39.38 -40.91 -6.66
N SER A 692 -39.36 -40.12 -7.69
CA SER A 692 -38.15 -39.93 -8.53
C SER A 692 -37.07 -39.12 -7.76
N VAL A 693 -35.81 -39.12 -8.25
CA VAL A 693 -34.71 -38.39 -7.63
C VAL A 693 -35.04 -36.93 -7.40
N ILE A 694 -35.62 -36.27 -8.37
CA ILE A 694 -36.00 -34.83 -8.30
C ILE A 694 -37.09 -34.63 -7.24
N GLU A 695 -38.10 -35.49 -7.23
CA GLU A 695 -39.17 -35.44 -6.24
C GLU A 695 -38.65 -35.73 -4.81
N MET A 696 -37.65 -36.60 -4.64
CA MET A 696 -36.97 -36.83 -3.37
C MET A 696 -36.21 -35.59 -2.89
N GLN A 697 -35.52 -34.91 -3.79
CA GLN A 697 -34.80 -33.66 -3.51
C GLN A 697 -35.78 -32.55 -3.07
N ASP A 698 -36.86 -32.37 -3.82
CA ASP A 698 -37.93 -31.41 -3.50
C ASP A 698 -38.62 -31.73 -2.18
N LYS A 699 -38.86 -33.03 -1.92
CA LYS A 699 -39.50 -33.48 -0.67
C LYS A 699 -38.59 -33.20 0.54
N LEU A 700 -37.28 -33.52 0.42
CA LEU A 700 -36.32 -33.22 1.47
C LEU A 700 -36.24 -31.72 1.72
N SER A 701 -36.21 -30.89 0.65
CA SER A 701 -36.24 -29.44 0.75
C SER A 701 -37.47 -28.94 1.51
N GLN A 702 -38.68 -29.45 1.20
CA GLN A 702 -39.92 -29.10 1.89
C GLN A 702 -39.89 -29.51 3.37
N ILE A 703 -39.37 -30.67 3.71
CA ILE A 703 -39.25 -31.12 5.10
C ILE A 703 -38.34 -30.22 5.89
N LEU A 704 -37.16 -29.85 5.32
CA LEU A 704 -36.20 -28.97 5.94
C LEU A 704 -36.77 -27.56 6.06
N GLU A 705 -37.42 -27.04 5.04
CA GLU A 705 -38.02 -25.69 5.06
C GLU A 705 -39.14 -25.59 6.12
N ASN A 706 -40.00 -26.64 6.25
CA ASN A 706 -41.02 -26.70 7.27
C ASN A 706 -40.41 -26.75 8.68
N SER A 707 -39.39 -27.60 8.89
CA SER A 707 -38.66 -27.68 10.17
C SER A 707 -38.03 -26.34 10.57
N TYR A 708 -37.40 -25.68 9.59
CA TYR A 708 -36.81 -24.35 9.75
C TYR A 708 -37.88 -23.31 10.14
N ASN A 709 -38.99 -23.25 9.42
CA ASN A 709 -40.09 -22.31 9.68
C ASN A 709 -40.72 -22.55 11.02
N GLU A 710 -40.92 -23.79 11.46
CA GLU A 710 -41.44 -24.14 12.79
C GLU A 710 -40.50 -23.66 13.91
N LYS A 711 -39.19 -23.92 13.75
CA LYS A 711 -38.17 -23.47 14.68
C LYS A 711 -38.18 -21.94 14.82
N MET A 712 -38.26 -21.22 13.70
CA MET A 712 -38.19 -19.76 13.66
C MET A 712 -39.52 -19.06 13.97
N SER A 713 -40.65 -19.77 13.98
CA SER A 713 -41.98 -19.22 14.26
C SER A 713 -42.13 -18.60 15.67
N ARG A 714 -41.20 -18.91 16.58
CA ARG A 714 -41.16 -18.41 17.96
C ARG A 714 -40.57 -17.01 18.08
N LEU A 715 -39.98 -16.47 17.04
CA LEU A 715 -39.32 -15.17 17.00
C LEU A 715 -40.14 -14.15 16.21
N GLY A 716 -40.03 -12.87 16.55
CA GLY A 716 -40.62 -11.79 15.77
C GLY A 716 -39.93 -11.68 14.38
N ILE A 717 -40.67 -11.25 13.37
CA ILE A 717 -40.16 -11.20 11.96
C ILE A 717 -38.91 -10.31 11.85
N LYS A 718 -38.84 -9.21 12.58
CA LYS A 718 -37.70 -8.28 12.51
C LYS A 718 -36.47 -8.87 13.19
N GLU A 719 -36.61 -9.44 14.36
CA GLU A 719 -35.55 -10.12 15.10
C GLU A 719 -35.00 -11.31 14.29
N LEU A 720 -35.91 -12.07 13.67
CA LEU A 720 -35.52 -13.19 12.83
C LEU A 720 -34.63 -12.77 11.66
N ARG A 721 -35.03 -11.74 10.91
CA ARG A 721 -34.23 -11.25 9.78
C ARG A 721 -32.85 -10.76 10.21
N ASN A 722 -32.73 -10.14 11.37
CA ASN A 722 -31.47 -9.71 11.92
C ASN A 722 -30.57 -10.89 12.27
N ILE A 723 -31.11 -11.90 12.92
CA ILE A 723 -30.38 -13.12 13.28
C ILE A 723 -29.90 -13.86 12.04
N GLU A 724 -30.81 -14.11 11.09
CA GLU A 724 -30.48 -14.75 9.80
C GLU A 724 -29.31 -14.03 9.11
N ARG A 725 -29.35 -12.70 9.07
CA ARG A 725 -28.30 -11.86 8.47
C ARG A 725 -26.96 -11.96 9.21
N ILE A 726 -26.95 -11.80 10.52
CA ILE A 726 -25.72 -11.84 11.33
C ILE A 726 -25.06 -13.21 11.23
N LEU A 727 -25.81 -14.28 11.39
CA LEU A 727 -25.26 -15.65 11.29
C LEU A 727 -24.72 -15.93 9.89
N TYR A 728 -25.44 -15.48 8.86
CA TYR A 728 -24.97 -15.66 7.48
C TYR A 728 -23.67 -14.88 7.21
N LEU A 729 -23.57 -13.63 7.71
CA LEU A 729 -22.37 -12.82 7.61
C LEU A 729 -21.20 -13.46 8.37
N GLN A 730 -21.41 -14.01 9.55
CA GLN A 730 -20.35 -14.71 10.30
C GLN A 730 -19.79 -15.91 9.53
N VAL A 731 -20.68 -16.71 8.93
CA VAL A 731 -20.25 -17.87 8.09
C VAL A 731 -19.48 -17.37 6.88
N LEU A 732 -19.99 -16.33 6.20
CA LEU A 732 -19.34 -15.76 5.02
C LEU A 732 -17.94 -15.22 5.37
N ASP A 733 -17.81 -14.43 6.43
CA ASP A 733 -16.56 -13.81 6.85
C ASP A 733 -15.53 -14.86 7.30
N ASN A 734 -15.96 -15.90 8.02
CA ASN A 734 -15.09 -17.00 8.42
C ASN A 734 -14.61 -17.83 7.21
N ALA A 735 -15.52 -18.15 6.31
CA ALA A 735 -15.18 -18.93 5.11
C ALA A 735 -14.27 -18.12 4.17
N TRP A 736 -14.48 -16.79 4.06
CA TRP A 736 -13.64 -15.88 3.27
C TRP A 736 -12.22 -15.79 3.82
N ARG A 737 -12.04 -15.64 5.15
CA ARG A 737 -10.73 -15.66 5.80
C ARG A 737 -9.96 -16.95 5.55
N GLU A 738 -10.64 -18.08 5.67
CA GLU A 738 -10.02 -19.38 5.36
C GLU A 738 -9.62 -19.49 3.89
N HIS A 739 -10.46 -18.97 2.99
CA HIS A 739 -10.17 -18.94 1.56
C HIS A 739 -8.93 -18.07 1.24
N LEU A 740 -8.81 -16.89 1.85
CA LEU A 740 -7.62 -16.02 1.68
C LEU A 740 -6.34 -16.80 2.07
N TYR A 741 -6.39 -17.50 3.18
CA TYR A 741 -5.26 -18.34 3.61
C TYR A 741 -4.93 -19.45 2.61
N GLN A 742 -5.95 -20.14 2.07
CA GLN A 742 -5.73 -21.16 1.04
C GLN A 742 -5.18 -20.58 -0.25
N MET A 743 -5.59 -19.38 -0.63
CA MET A 743 -5.06 -18.65 -1.78
C MET A 743 -3.59 -18.26 -1.59
N ASP A 744 -3.18 -17.86 -0.38
CA ASP A 744 -1.78 -17.53 -0.05
C ASP A 744 -0.90 -18.79 -0.16
N ILE A 745 -1.37 -19.94 0.36
CA ILE A 745 -0.69 -21.23 0.23
C ILE A 745 -0.57 -21.61 -1.25
N LEU A 746 -1.67 -21.50 -2.01
CA LEU A 746 -1.66 -21.83 -3.44
C LEU A 746 -0.65 -20.96 -4.19
N LYS A 747 -0.61 -19.65 -3.92
CA LYS A 747 0.32 -18.69 -4.54
C LYS A 747 1.78 -19.07 -4.27
N THR A 748 2.09 -19.48 -3.05
CA THR A 748 3.44 -19.90 -2.66
C THR A 748 3.85 -21.20 -3.35
N GLY A 749 2.92 -22.18 -3.43
CA GLY A 749 3.20 -23.51 -3.99
C GLY A 749 3.18 -23.58 -5.53
N ILE A 750 2.46 -22.66 -6.20
CA ILE A 750 2.20 -22.78 -7.64
C ILE A 750 3.46 -22.61 -8.50
N GLY A 751 4.45 -21.85 -8.02
CA GLY A 751 5.73 -21.64 -8.71
C GLY A 751 6.48 -22.93 -9.01
N LEU A 752 6.29 -23.96 -8.19
CA LEU A 752 6.92 -25.28 -8.36
C LEU A 752 6.38 -26.03 -9.58
N ARG A 753 5.15 -25.74 -10.03
CA ARG A 753 4.55 -26.35 -11.24
C ARG A 753 5.22 -25.87 -12.54
N GLY A 754 5.98 -24.78 -12.49
CA GLY A 754 6.81 -24.33 -13.62
C GLY A 754 7.86 -25.38 -14.07
N TYR A 755 8.30 -26.24 -13.17
CA TYR A 755 9.21 -27.34 -13.51
C TYR A 755 8.58 -28.37 -14.47
N ASN A 756 7.24 -28.49 -14.48
CA ASN A 756 6.50 -29.36 -15.40
C ASN A 756 6.13 -28.67 -16.74
N GLN A 757 6.80 -27.58 -17.11
CA GLN A 757 6.56 -26.80 -18.33
C GLN A 757 5.12 -26.23 -18.44
N LYS A 758 4.42 -26.09 -17.32
CA LYS A 758 3.11 -25.42 -17.25
C LYS A 758 3.31 -23.96 -16.86
N ASP A 759 2.50 -23.10 -17.42
CA ASP A 759 2.46 -21.70 -17.01
C ASP A 759 1.87 -21.56 -15.59
N PRO A 760 2.64 -21.12 -14.58
CA PRO A 760 2.17 -21.03 -13.22
C PRO A 760 0.94 -20.11 -13.04
N LEU A 761 0.82 -19.05 -13.82
CA LEU A 761 -0.31 -18.14 -13.75
C LEU A 761 -1.61 -18.79 -14.26
N VAL A 762 -1.53 -19.59 -15.32
CA VAL A 762 -2.69 -20.32 -15.85
C VAL A 762 -3.15 -21.39 -14.86
N GLU A 763 -2.22 -22.13 -14.26
CA GLU A 763 -2.55 -23.13 -13.24
C GLU A 763 -3.12 -22.45 -11.98
N TYR A 764 -2.56 -21.31 -11.56
CA TYR A 764 -3.10 -20.53 -10.46
C TYR A 764 -4.55 -20.08 -10.70
N LYS A 765 -4.86 -19.55 -11.88
CA LYS A 765 -6.22 -19.16 -12.25
C LYS A 765 -7.20 -20.34 -12.19
N LYS A 766 -6.78 -21.50 -12.63
CA LYS A 766 -7.62 -22.72 -12.63
C LYS A 766 -7.89 -23.22 -11.21
N GLU A 767 -6.83 -23.36 -10.40
CA GLU A 767 -6.97 -23.88 -9.04
C GLU A 767 -7.71 -22.89 -8.13
N SER A 768 -7.42 -21.60 -8.26
CA SER A 768 -8.13 -20.55 -7.50
C SER A 768 -9.61 -20.48 -7.84
N TYR A 769 -9.99 -20.75 -9.10
CA TYR A 769 -11.39 -20.87 -9.49
C TYR A 769 -12.09 -22.06 -8.81
N ASN A 770 -11.43 -23.22 -8.74
CA ASN A 770 -11.96 -24.39 -8.04
C ASN A 770 -12.14 -24.11 -6.54
N LEU A 771 -11.12 -23.54 -5.89
CA LEU A 771 -11.20 -23.12 -4.48
C LEU A 771 -12.33 -22.12 -4.23
N PHE A 772 -12.57 -21.21 -5.18
CA PHE A 772 -13.67 -20.25 -5.07
C PHE A 772 -15.06 -20.90 -5.21
N LEU A 773 -15.21 -21.90 -6.06
CA LEU A 773 -16.45 -22.68 -6.15
C LEU A 773 -16.71 -23.45 -4.85
N GLU A 774 -15.67 -24.04 -4.27
CA GLU A 774 -15.77 -24.71 -2.97
C GLU A 774 -16.15 -23.73 -1.86
N LEU A 775 -15.55 -22.53 -1.85
CA LEU A 775 -15.94 -21.47 -0.92
C LEU A 775 -17.42 -21.12 -1.02
N VAL A 776 -17.94 -20.90 -2.22
CA VAL A 776 -19.34 -20.53 -2.44
C VAL A 776 -20.29 -21.64 -1.94
N ASN A 777 -19.96 -22.89 -2.21
CA ASN A 777 -20.74 -24.04 -1.73
C ASN A 777 -20.66 -24.17 -0.20
N ARG A 778 -19.48 -23.99 0.38
CA ARG A 778 -19.26 -24.00 1.84
C ARG A 778 -20.09 -22.93 2.53
N ILE A 779 -20.08 -21.68 2.04
CA ILE A 779 -20.90 -20.60 2.60
C ILE A 779 -22.38 -21.00 2.63
N LYS A 780 -22.91 -21.57 1.54
CA LYS A 780 -24.30 -22.01 1.45
C LYS A 780 -24.61 -23.10 2.47
N PHE A 781 -23.77 -24.13 2.56
CA PHE A 781 -24.05 -25.32 3.38
C PHE A 781 -23.79 -25.06 4.87
N ASP A 782 -22.72 -24.36 5.22
CA ASP A 782 -22.41 -24.05 6.61
C ASP A 782 -23.41 -23.03 7.19
N SER A 783 -23.93 -22.11 6.37
CA SER A 783 -25.02 -21.22 6.81
C SER A 783 -26.28 -22.01 7.17
N ILE A 784 -26.65 -23.03 6.39
CA ILE A 784 -27.78 -23.91 6.70
C ILE A 784 -27.53 -24.68 8.00
N LYS A 785 -26.38 -25.34 8.13
CA LYS A 785 -26.02 -26.08 9.34
C LYS A 785 -26.06 -25.18 10.59
N LEU A 786 -25.51 -24.00 10.52
CA LEU A 786 -25.49 -23.05 11.63
C LEU A 786 -26.92 -22.61 12.00
N LEU A 787 -27.74 -22.23 11.02
CA LEU A 787 -29.13 -21.81 11.23
C LEU A 787 -29.99 -22.92 11.87
N PHE A 788 -29.73 -24.19 11.51
CA PHE A 788 -30.42 -25.33 12.12
C PHE A 788 -29.86 -25.73 13.49
N SER A 789 -28.58 -25.49 13.79
CA SER A 789 -27.97 -25.87 15.08
C SER A 789 -28.24 -24.89 16.20
N VAL A 790 -28.32 -23.60 15.91
CA VAL A 790 -28.45 -22.56 16.94
C VAL A 790 -29.78 -22.64 17.65
N GLN A 791 -29.74 -22.66 19.01
CA GLN A 791 -30.92 -22.51 19.89
C GLN A 791 -30.94 -21.11 20.45
N PHE A 792 -32.08 -20.40 20.32
CA PHE A 792 -32.17 -19.00 20.75
C PHE A 792 -32.91 -18.89 22.07
N ASN A 793 -32.29 -18.18 23.04
CA ASN A 793 -32.97 -17.58 24.18
C ASN A 793 -33.34 -16.13 23.82
N GLN A 794 -34.53 -15.65 24.23
CA GLN A 794 -35.02 -14.30 23.90
C GLN A 794 -34.04 -13.18 24.34
N GLU A 795 -33.29 -13.36 25.43
CA GLU A 795 -32.27 -12.41 25.91
C GLU A 795 -30.99 -12.40 25.08
N GLU A 796 -30.64 -13.54 24.48
CA GLU A 796 -29.42 -13.66 23.65
C GLU A 796 -29.59 -13.02 22.27
N VAL A 797 -30.81 -12.99 21.76
CA VAL A 797 -31.13 -12.40 20.45
C VAL A 797 -30.85 -10.89 20.40
N GLN A 798 -31.17 -10.16 21.50
CA GLN A 798 -30.92 -8.72 21.60
C GLN A 798 -29.44 -8.38 21.70
N ASN A 799 -28.60 -9.33 22.08
CA ASN A 799 -27.17 -9.13 22.27
C ASN A 799 -26.28 -9.72 21.13
N LEU A 800 -26.86 -10.42 20.16
CA LEU A 800 -26.10 -11.07 19.10
C LEU A 800 -25.32 -10.07 18.23
N GLU A 801 -25.96 -8.96 17.86
CA GLU A 801 -25.33 -7.91 17.05
C GLU A 801 -24.18 -7.24 17.83
N ASN A 802 -24.40 -6.92 19.10
CA ASN A 802 -23.38 -6.36 19.97
C ASN A 802 -22.20 -7.34 20.18
N LYS A 803 -22.47 -8.63 20.40
CA LYS A 803 -21.43 -9.65 20.52
C LYS A 803 -20.61 -9.81 19.25
N ALA A 804 -21.28 -9.85 18.09
CA ALA A 804 -20.59 -9.95 16.80
C ALA A 804 -19.70 -8.72 16.54
N ASN A 805 -20.17 -7.52 16.88
CA ASN A 805 -19.40 -6.29 16.80
C ASN A 805 -18.24 -6.29 17.80
N GLU A 806 -18.47 -6.69 19.07
CA GLU A 806 -17.42 -6.80 20.08
C GLU A 806 -16.31 -7.81 19.69
N GLU A 807 -16.68 -8.96 19.12
CA GLU A 807 -15.73 -9.95 18.63
C GLU A 807 -14.91 -9.39 17.46
N ASN A 808 -15.56 -8.68 16.54
CA ASN A 808 -14.89 -8.05 15.42
C ASN A 808 -14.00 -6.88 15.86
N GLU A 809 -14.44 -6.06 16.80
CA GLU A 809 -13.64 -5.00 17.40
C GLU A 809 -12.40 -5.56 18.13
N LYS A 810 -12.55 -6.66 18.87
CA LYS A 810 -11.40 -7.35 19.49
C LYS A 810 -10.42 -7.87 18.45
N LEU A 811 -10.90 -8.44 17.34
CA LEU A 811 -10.06 -8.86 16.23
C LEU A 811 -9.34 -7.68 15.57
N LEU A 812 -10.03 -6.56 15.38
CA LEU A 812 -9.46 -5.32 14.83
C LEU A 812 -8.49 -4.66 15.81
N GLN A 813 -8.79 -4.63 17.13
CA GLN A 813 -7.86 -4.12 18.15
C GLN A 813 -6.60 -4.97 18.25
N SER A 814 -6.72 -6.29 18.20
CA SER A 814 -5.54 -7.18 18.18
C SER A 814 -4.70 -6.98 16.91
N SER A 815 -5.32 -6.64 15.77
CA SER A 815 -4.60 -6.32 14.54
C SER A 815 -3.89 -4.96 14.61
N VAL A 816 -4.48 -3.99 15.30
CA VAL A 816 -3.87 -2.67 15.55
C VAL A 816 -2.70 -2.81 16.54
N GLU A 817 -2.84 -3.64 17.59
CA GLU A 817 -1.74 -3.94 18.53
C GLU A 817 -0.59 -4.69 17.85
N MET A 818 -0.86 -5.55 16.86
CA MET A 818 0.15 -6.20 16.03
C MET A 818 0.77 -5.26 14.97
N GLY A 819 0.05 -4.23 14.52
CA GLY A 819 0.50 -3.25 13.51
C GLY A 819 0.99 -1.92 14.05
N ALA A 820 0.54 -1.54 15.23
CA ALA A 820 0.76 -0.21 15.83
C ALA A 820 1.92 -0.16 16.85
N SER A 821 2.88 -1.04 16.74
CA SER A 821 4.08 -0.92 17.54
C SER A 821 5.12 -0.09 16.79
N GLU A 822 5.08 1.23 16.86
CA GLU A 822 6.34 1.98 16.77
C GLU A 822 6.23 3.49 17.09
N ASP A 823 5.08 4.14 17.10
CA ASP A 823 5.10 5.62 17.24
C ASP A 823 4.54 6.19 18.56
N ASN A 824 3.86 5.44 19.42
CA ASN A 824 3.13 6.06 20.52
C ASN A 824 3.36 5.53 21.96
N LEU A 825 4.07 4.43 22.19
CA LEU A 825 4.31 3.93 23.56
C LEU A 825 5.55 4.51 24.27
N GLY A 826 6.40 5.26 23.55
CA GLY A 826 7.69 5.75 24.09
C GLY A 826 7.62 7.10 24.79
N GLU A 827 6.75 8.02 24.44
CA GLU A 827 6.83 9.41 24.92
C GLU A 827 5.77 9.84 25.95
N ALA A 828 4.59 9.26 25.93
CA ALA A 828 3.50 9.69 26.83
C ALA A 828 3.69 9.19 28.28
N GLU A 829 4.22 7.99 28.50
CA GLU A 829 4.50 7.46 29.83
C GLU A 829 5.73 8.06 30.49
N PHE A 830 6.76 8.42 29.71
CA PHE A 830 7.98 9.01 30.23
C PHE A 830 7.86 10.49 30.59
N LYS A 831 6.90 11.24 30.05
CA LYS A 831 6.67 12.68 30.37
C LYS A 831 6.14 12.93 31.79
N LYS A 832 5.62 11.91 32.48
CA LYS A 832 5.05 12.03 33.85
C LYS A 832 5.89 11.36 34.95
N VAL A 833 7.01 10.72 34.61
CA VAL A 833 7.81 9.98 35.58
C VAL A 833 8.76 10.93 36.35
N PRO A 834 8.67 11.01 37.69
CA PRO A 834 9.60 11.80 38.51
C PRO A 834 11.03 11.31 38.32
N ARG A 835 11.98 12.25 38.15
CA ARG A 835 13.43 11.93 37.90
C ARG A 835 14.04 10.90 38.82
N ASN A 836 13.59 10.80 40.08
CA ASN A 836 14.12 9.88 41.06
C ASN A 836 13.30 8.57 41.23
N ALA A 837 12.19 8.42 40.49
CA ALA A 837 11.42 7.19 40.52
C ALA A 837 12.13 6.07 39.75
N PRO A 838 11.84 4.78 40.03
CA PRO A 838 12.33 3.68 39.22
C PRO A 838 11.89 3.87 37.74
N CYS A 839 12.81 3.56 36.83
CA CYS A 839 12.50 3.72 35.40
C CYS A 839 11.43 2.69 35.00
N PRO A 840 10.34 3.08 34.29
CA PRO A 840 9.29 2.16 33.89
C PRO A 840 9.76 1.04 32.95
N CYS A 841 10.94 1.18 32.34
CA CYS A 841 11.54 0.15 31.48
C CYS A 841 12.00 -1.12 32.21
N GLY A 842 11.77 -1.25 33.50
CA GLY A 842 12.16 -2.43 34.29
C GLY A 842 13.66 -2.61 34.55
N SER A 843 14.51 -1.65 34.17
CA SER A 843 15.97 -1.73 34.33
C SER A 843 16.48 -1.66 35.79
N GLY A 844 15.60 -1.44 36.76
CA GLY A 844 15.95 -1.25 38.19
C GLY A 844 16.71 0.07 38.50
N LYS A 845 17.04 0.87 37.49
CA LYS A 845 17.69 2.17 37.62
C LYS A 845 16.69 3.30 37.81
N LYS A 846 17.13 4.41 38.45
CA LYS A 846 16.29 5.61 38.52
C LYS A 846 16.10 6.23 37.14
N PHE A 847 14.96 6.84 36.89
CA PHE A 847 14.63 7.43 35.57
C PHE A 847 15.74 8.37 35.06
N LYS A 848 16.29 9.24 35.91
CA LYS A 848 17.41 10.14 35.58
C LYS A 848 18.71 9.44 35.15
N GLU A 849 18.88 8.18 35.50
CA GLU A 849 20.07 7.35 35.21
C GLU A 849 19.85 6.40 34.02
N CYS A 850 18.64 6.36 33.52
CA CYS A 850 18.21 5.53 32.41
C CYS A 850 17.63 6.40 31.28
N HIS A 851 16.33 6.37 31.03
CA HIS A 851 15.67 7.11 29.94
C HIS A 851 15.57 8.61 30.16
N GLY A 852 15.66 9.09 31.37
CA GLY A 852 15.73 10.53 31.70
C GLY A 852 17.12 11.16 31.59
N LYS A 853 18.13 10.44 31.07
CA LYS A 853 19.54 10.92 30.99
C LYS A 853 19.74 11.98 29.88
N SER A 854 18.86 12.05 28.91
CA SER A 854 18.95 12.90 27.69
C SER A 854 17.95 14.06 27.65
N GLY A 855 17.22 14.36 28.74
CA GLY A 855 16.32 15.51 28.78
C GLY A 855 17.05 16.86 28.79
N PRO A 856 16.53 17.92 28.14
CA PRO A 856 17.15 19.23 28.14
C PRO A 856 17.26 19.73 29.59
N LYS A 857 18.44 20.29 29.95
CA LYS A 857 18.59 21.05 31.15
C LYS A 857 17.64 22.25 31.05
N GLN A 858 16.58 22.25 31.86
CA GLN A 858 15.82 23.49 32.07
C GLN A 858 16.79 24.49 32.68
N GLY A 859 17.21 25.45 31.84
CA GLY A 859 17.96 26.60 32.25
C GLY A 859 17.04 27.44 33.14
N ILE A 860 17.55 27.74 34.30
CA ILE A 860 17.10 28.80 35.20
C ILE A 860 17.00 30.09 34.40
N LEU A 861 15.84 30.70 34.29
CA LEU A 861 15.67 32.12 34.20
C LEU A 861 14.43 32.49 34.99
N ALA A 862 14.70 33.36 35.97
CA ALA A 862 13.78 34.08 36.79
C ALA A 862 12.82 34.96 35.98
#